data_ca7b3f0c07b6a234b040ace75dc62840
#
_entry.id   ca7b3f0c07b6a234b040ace75dc62840
#
_cell.length_a   1.000
_cell.length_b   1.000
_cell.length_c   1.000
_cell.angle_alpha   90.00
_cell.angle_beta   90.00
_cell.angle_gamma   90.00
#
_symmetry.space_group_name_H-M   'P 1'
#
loop_
_entity.id
_entity.type
_entity.pdbx_description
1 polymer ?
#
loop_
_entity_poly.entity_id
_entity_poly.type
_entity_poly.pdbx_seq_one_letter_code
_entity_poly.pdbx_strand_id
1 'polypeptide(L)'
;ATGNAPRRFLIDVKDTLKTLLDREDTDGNVQITIEDTGPKTIELGTAASGGYRRFDVRGTYMLSNLLQELTLAKKFGRKQIVLDESRLNENPVNRLARLIKDQFWPNLTRRIDGSNIATVARDPKDWTSDPRPRIYIPVGAPEQFQYYSRIAREHPNMRLDVQWLKEGGADDDEYVRDLNNAPGLLAVAMERVQDTPHGEPDFKGLPFVVPGGRFNELYGWDSYMETLGLLINGRSDLCVAMVKHFCFCIRHYGKILNANRSYYLRRSQPPFLTDMALRVYDHIKSEPGSLDFLRDATLAAIKDYYTTWMSKPRFDEASGLSRYVPGGLGVPPETEASHFVHVLTPYADKHGLDFKEFVNQYNSGQIKEPELDEYFLHDRSVRESGHDTSYRLERVSAHLATIDLNSLLYKYEADIARLIRAFFGDRLTIPKEWQAPGKENFETSSTWDRRAKKRRQIMDKLMWNEAKGMYFDYNTVEKQQTGYESATTFWAMWAGVATPRQAQVMVEKALPRFEVHGGLVSGTEESRGPVGVHRPNRQWDFPFGWAPQQILAWTGMLRYGFEEEAQRLAYRWIYMVTKAFVDFNGIVVEKYDVTRQVDPHKVTAEYGNQGSDFKGVATEGFGWVNASYIYGLQIMDTHMKRALGAVTTWDTFKRMTETQSGFDALLPGHAESHASTSPSGSHYLGTPGSSDSGHNDVHLAAGKPTVFVKAQVVDHLHTVNEGDDNEQQHVTMEVPRHQEAMKSEEWVKLDESFEQNDEQHRQHKDRHHHHGHHHSSVNGGHE
;
A
#
# COMPACT_ATOMS: atom_id res chain seq x y z
N ALA A 1 13.82 33.57 34.54
CA ALA A 1 13.80 33.38 33.09
C ALA A 1 12.35 33.31 32.68
N THR A 2 11.81 34.36 32.12
CA THR A 2 10.46 34.36 31.49
C THR A 2 10.57 33.55 30.21
N GLY A 3 10.18 32.27 30.28
CA GLY A 3 10.05 31.45 29.12
C GLY A 3 9.05 32.10 28.14
N ASN A 4 9.49 32.33 26.92
CA ASN A 4 8.60 32.83 25.86
C ASN A 4 7.52 31.79 25.60
N ALA A 5 6.32 31.99 26.12
CA ALA A 5 5.17 31.21 25.74
C ALA A 5 4.98 31.33 24.21
N PRO A 6 4.60 30.24 23.50
CA PRO A 6 4.34 30.32 22.07
C PRO A 6 3.29 31.39 21.78
N ARG A 7 3.49 32.13 20.68
CA ARG A 7 2.54 33.15 20.27
C ARG A 7 1.29 32.48 19.70
N ARG A 8 0.15 33.15 19.89
CA ARG A 8 -1.09 32.80 19.21
C ARG A 8 -1.46 33.91 18.23
N PHE A 9 -1.75 33.54 17.02
CA PHE A 9 -2.13 34.48 15.96
C PHE A 9 -3.63 34.50 15.74
N LEU A 10 -4.18 35.70 15.59
CA LEU A 10 -5.53 35.90 15.13
C LEU A 10 -5.50 36.09 13.62
N ILE A 11 -6.10 35.17 12.87
CA ILE A 11 -5.94 35.08 11.43
C ILE A 11 -7.31 35.21 10.76
N ASP A 12 -7.45 36.14 9.81
CA ASP A 12 -8.50 36.13 8.83
C ASP A 12 -8.19 35.07 7.76
N VAL A 13 -9.04 34.07 7.62
CA VAL A 13 -8.77 32.90 6.78
C VAL A 13 -8.68 33.27 5.31
N LYS A 14 -9.69 33.98 4.80
CA LYS A 14 -9.77 34.31 3.36
C LYS A 14 -8.66 35.23 2.90
N ASP A 15 -8.45 36.33 3.62
CA ASP A 15 -7.49 37.36 3.23
C ASP A 15 -6.06 36.86 3.38
N THR A 16 -5.76 36.12 4.44
CA THR A 16 -4.43 35.55 4.67
C THR A 16 -4.11 34.46 3.65
N LEU A 17 -5.06 33.59 3.34
CA LEU A 17 -4.89 32.53 2.32
C LEU A 17 -4.59 33.14 0.96
N LYS A 18 -5.35 34.18 0.58
CA LYS A 18 -5.12 34.90 -0.68
C LYS A 18 -3.73 35.53 -0.72
N THR A 19 -3.35 36.28 0.32
CA THR A 19 -2.05 36.94 0.40
C THR A 19 -0.90 35.92 0.34
N LEU A 20 -1.05 34.81 1.07
CA LEU A 20 -0.05 33.76 1.12
C LEU A 20 0.19 33.14 -0.26
N LEU A 21 -0.87 32.77 -0.96
CA LEU A 21 -0.78 32.18 -2.29
C LEU A 21 -0.30 33.17 -3.34
N ASP A 22 -0.80 34.41 -3.34
CA ASP A 22 -0.38 35.44 -4.30
C ASP A 22 1.12 35.74 -4.22
N ARG A 23 1.72 35.61 -3.02
CA ARG A 23 3.13 35.93 -2.80
C ARG A 23 4.07 34.74 -2.94
N GLU A 24 3.64 33.57 -2.52
CA GLU A 24 4.52 32.41 -2.31
C GLU A 24 4.32 31.28 -3.33
N ASP A 25 3.12 31.12 -3.87
CA ASP A 25 2.84 30.12 -4.93
C ASP A 25 3.24 30.70 -6.29
N THR A 26 4.50 30.49 -6.67
CA THR A 26 5.07 31.11 -7.87
C THR A 26 4.90 30.27 -9.14
N ASP A 27 4.50 29.01 -9.01
CA ASP A 27 4.26 28.13 -10.14
C ASP A 27 2.76 27.80 -10.39
N GLY A 28 1.87 28.30 -9.54
CA GLY A 28 0.41 28.20 -9.73
C GLY A 28 -0.16 26.83 -9.40
N ASN A 29 0.54 26.04 -8.57
CA ASN A 29 0.08 24.72 -8.14
C ASN A 29 -0.69 24.70 -6.81
N VAL A 30 -0.91 25.89 -6.21
CA VAL A 30 -1.57 26.08 -4.92
C VAL A 30 -0.81 25.38 -3.78
N GLN A 31 0.51 25.34 -3.88
CA GLN A 31 1.43 24.76 -2.89
C GLN A 31 2.53 25.77 -2.55
N ILE A 32 3.20 25.54 -1.43
CA ILE A 32 4.41 26.28 -1.06
C ILE A 32 5.52 25.27 -0.85
N THR A 33 6.49 25.29 -1.75
CA THR A 33 7.60 24.33 -1.79
C THR A 33 8.94 25.05 -1.83
N ILE A 34 10.03 24.33 -1.71
CA ILE A 34 11.38 24.88 -1.88
C ILE A 34 11.66 25.38 -3.30
N GLU A 35 10.86 24.98 -4.28
CA GLU A 35 10.99 25.41 -5.68
C GLU A 35 10.37 26.78 -5.95
N ASP A 36 9.45 27.22 -5.10
CA ASP A 36 8.87 28.54 -5.18
C ASP A 36 9.92 29.63 -4.88
N THR A 37 9.84 30.74 -5.62
CA THR A 37 10.80 31.84 -5.54
C THR A 37 10.30 33.04 -4.73
N GLY A 38 9.18 32.91 -4.03
CA GLY A 38 8.64 33.93 -3.17
C GLY A 38 9.53 34.26 -1.97
N PRO A 39 9.21 35.31 -1.21
CA PRO A 39 10.04 35.82 -0.11
C PRO A 39 10.10 34.90 1.10
N LYS A 40 9.26 33.87 1.16
CA LYS A 40 9.15 32.90 2.27
C LYS A 40 8.93 33.56 3.64
N THR A 41 8.10 34.58 3.66
CA THR A 41 7.74 35.27 4.89
C THR A 41 6.32 35.87 4.81
N ILE A 42 5.61 35.85 5.93
CA ILE A 42 4.33 36.55 6.09
C ILE A 42 4.25 37.13 7.50
N GLU A 43 3.64 38.30 7.62
CA GLU A 43 3.34 38.92 8.91
C GLU A 43 1.97 38.50 9.42
N LEU A 44 1.92 38.01 10.66
CA LEU A 44 0.66 37.67 11.32
C LEU A 44 0.48 38.49 12.62
N GLY A 45 -0.75 38.93 12.86
CA GLY A 45 -1.11 39.65 14.06
C GLY A 45 -1.40 38.73 15.24
N THR A 46 -0.94 39.08 16.45
CA THR A 46 -1.19 38.29 17.65
C THR A 46 -2.62 38.40 18.17
N ALA A 47 -3.15 37.31 18.70
CA ALA A 47 -4.47 37.27 19.30
C ALA A 47 -4.59 38.19 20.54
N ALA A 48 -3.52 38.22 21.36
CA ALA A 48 -3.47 39.06 22.57
C ALA A 48 -3.59 40.58 22.29
N SER A 49 -3.18 41.02 21.10
CA SER A 49 -3.28 42.39 20.67
C SER A 49 -4.49 42.70 19.76
N GLY A 50 -5.38 41.73 19.55
CA GLY A 50 -6.45 41.85 18.56
C GLY A 50 -5.91 41.97 17.12
N GLY A 51 -4.74 41.46 16.82
CA GLY A 51 -4.09 41.52 15.50
C GLY A 51 -3.18 42.73 15.29
N TYR A 52 -3.07 43.62 16.27
CA TYR A 52 -2.32 44.89 16.12
C TYR A 52 -0.81 44.69 16.11
N ARG A 53 -0.26 43.86 17.04
CA ARG A 53 1.15 43.48 17.04
C ARG A 53 1.39 42.37 16.04
N ARG A 54 2.28 42.61 15.09
CA ARG A 54 2.57 41.69 14.02
C ARG A 54 3.97 41.10 14.13
N PHE A 55 4.10 39.84 13.75
CA PHE A 55 5.37 39.11 13.75
C PHE A 55 5.52 38.32 12.45
N ASP A 56 6.75 38.24 11.97
CA ASP A 56 7.09 37.45 10.80
C ASP A 56 7.07 35.96 11.10
N VAL A 57 6.40 35.23 10.23
CA VAL A 57 6.49 33.77 10.11
C VAL A 57 7.31 33.50 8.86
N ARG A 58 8.35 32.69 8.96
CA ARG A 58 9.38 32.53 7.92
C ARG A 58 9.69 31.06 7.61
N GLY A 59 10.02 30.82 6.35
CA GLY A 59 10.50 29.54 5.85
C GLY A 59 9.45 28.69 5.19
N THR A 60 9.86 27.89 4.23
CA THR A 60 8.99 27.03 3.42
C THR A 60 8.10 26.14 4.27
N TYR A 61 8.67 25.47 5.26
CA TYR A 61 7.92 24.55 6.12
C TYR A 61 6.83 25.23 6.92
N MET A 62 7.10 26.36 7.58
CA MET A 62 6.10 27.08 8.36
C MET A 62 5.00 27.64 7.47
N LEU A 63 5.32 28.16 6.29
CA LEU A 63 4.34 28.70 5.36
C LEU A 63 3.50 27.61 4.71
N SER A 64 4.05 26.46 4.39
CA SER A 64 3.28 25.32 3.91
C SER A 64 2.33 24.78 4.99
N ASN A 65 2.77 24.74 6.24
CA ASN A 65 1.91 24.38 7.37
C ASN A 65 0.77 25.40 7.56
N LEU A 66 1.07 26.69 7.44
CA LEU A 66 0.05 27.73 7.48
C LEU A 66 -0.97 27.56 6.35
N LEU A 67 -0.52 27.30 5.14
CA LEU A 67 -1.40 27.02 4.00
C LEU A 67 -2.35 25.87 4.29
N GLN A 68 -1.85 24.79 4.87
CA GLN A 68 -2.66 23.62 5.23
C GLN A 68 -3.70 23.96 6.30
N GLU A 69 -3.34 24.67 7.37
CA GLU A 69 -4.25 25.06 8.44
C GLU A 69 -5.36 26.01 7.91
N LEU A 70 -5.00 26.95 7.06
CA LEU A 70 -5.97 27.87 6.44
C LEU A 70 -6.91 27.16 5.45
N THR A 71 -6.41 26.22 4.69
CA THR A 71 -7.22 25.42 3.75
C THR A 71 -8.24 24.58 4.51
N LEU A 72 -7.85 23.96 5.60
CA LEU A 72 -8.77 23.23 6.49
C LEU A 72 -9.81 24.14 7.12
N ALA A 73 -9.38 25.29 7.64
CA ALA A 73 -10.29 26.26 8.25
C ALA A 73 -11.33 26.76 7.24
N LYS A 74 -10.94 27.02 6.01
CA LYS A 74 -11.82 27.39 4.92
C LYS A 74 -12.84 26.28 4.60
N LYS A 75 -12.38 25.03 4.54
CA LYS A 75 -13.24 23.87 4.30
C LYS A 75 -14.34 23.73 5.35
N PHE A 76 -14.03 24.07 6.61
CA PHE A 76 -15.00 24.07 7.69
C PHE A 76 -15.79 25.38 7.82
N GLY A 77 -15.71 26.29 6.85
CA GLY A 77 -16.47 27.55 6.81
C GLY A 77 -16.03 28.58 7.84
N ARG A 78 -14.84 28.46 8.43
CA ARG A 78 -14.33 29.39 9.42
C ARG A 78 -13.82 30.66 8.77
N LYS A 79 -14.24 31.82 9.28
CA LYS A 79 -13.82 33.13 8.77
C LYS A 79 -12.56 33.63 9.45
N GLN A 80 -12.46 33.41 10.75
CA GLN A 80 -11.30 33.72 11.58
C GLN A 80 -10.89 32.51 12.42
N ILE A 81 -9.61 32.35 12.66
CA ILE A 81 -9.06 31.34 13.57
C ILE A 81 -8.02 31.97 14.50
N VAL A 82 -7.87 31.37 15.66
CA VAL A 82 -6.70 31.59 16.54
C VAL A 82 -5.78 30.40 16.37
N LEU A 83 -4.57 30.64 15.87
CA LEU A 83 -3.59 29.60 15.56
C LEU A 83 -2.35 29.76 16.45
N ASP A 84 -1.97 28.70 17.12
CA ASP A 84 -0.76 28.65 17.91
C ASP A 84 0.48 28.58 16.99
N GLU A 85 1.50 29.38 17.26
CA GLU A 85 2.76 29.36 16.52
C GLU A 85 3.41 27.99 16.56
N SER A 86 3.26 27.25 17.66
CA SER A 86 3.74 25.88 17.79
C SER A 86 3.17 24.91 16.77
N ARG A 87 1.95 25.19 16.26
CA ARG A 87 1.34 24.40 15.19
C ARG A 87 2.07 24.60 13.86
N LEU A 88 2.57 25.79 13.59
CA LEU A 88 3.32 26.10 12.38
C LEU A 88 4.76 25.54 12.43
N ASN A 89 5.34 25.49 13.61
CA ASN A 89 6.70 25.01 13.86
C ASN A 89 6.73 23.61 14.49
N GLU A 90 5.66 22.85 14.32
CA GLU A 90 5.53 21.48 14.83
C GLU A 90 6.68 20.61 14.27
N ASN A 91 7.27 19.77 15.13
CA ASN A 91 8.28 18.79 14.69
C ASN A 91 7.76 17.99 13.50
N PRO A 92 8.49 17.90 12.38
CA PRO A 92 8.00 17.25 11.16
C PRO A 92 7.56 15.80 11.35
N VAL A 93 8.24 15.03 12.18
CA VAL A 93 7.87 13.63 12.49
C VAL A 93 6.52 13.58 13.20
N ASN A 94 6.34 14.44 14.22
CA ASN A 94 5.10 14.52 14.98
C ASN A 94 3.94 15.02 14.10
N ARG A 95 4.22 16.02 13.26
CA ARG A 95 3.20 16.55 12.35
C ARG A 95 2.72 15.50 11.35
N LEU A 96 3.64 14.83 10.68
CA LEU A 96 3.25 13.79 9.70
C LEU A 96 2.53 12.63 10.39
N ALA A 97 3.02 12.15 11.52
CA ALA A 97 2.35 11.09 12.28
C ALA A 97 0.93 11.48 12.70
N ARG A 98 0.74 12.72 13.14
CA ARG A 98 -0.58 13.27 13.48
C ARG A 98 -1.50 13.36 12.27
N LEU A 99 -1.01 13.87 11.15
CA LEU A 99 -1.79 13.97 9.91
C LEU A 99 -2.22 12.60 9.40
N ILE A 100 -1.35 11.62 9.45
CA ILE A 100 -1.68 10.23 9.07
C ILE A 100 -2.83 9.72 9.94
N LYS A 101 -2.70 9.83 11.25
CA LYS A 101 -3.69 9.34 12.21
C LYS A 101 -5.04 10.04 12.08
N ASP A 102 -5.04 11.36 12.04
CA ASP A 102 -6.25 12.16 12.22
C ASP A 102 -6.92 12.56 10.90
N GLN A 103 -6.17 12.59 9.79
CA GLN A 103 -6.67 13.06 8.50
C GLN A 103 -6.50 12.04 7.37
N PHE A 104 -5.31 11.45 7.20
CA PHE A 104 -5.04 10.64 6.03
C PHE A 104 -5.82 9.32 6.05
N TRP A 105 -5.85 8.62 7.17
CA TRP A 105 -6.65 7.41 7.29
C TRP A 105 -8.15 7.65 7.06
N PRO A 106 -8.77 8.66 7.70
CA PRO A 106 -10.17 8.98 7.40
C PRO A 106 -10.44 9.30 5.93
N ASN A 107 -9.56 10.06 5.28
CA ASN A 107 -9.73 10.46 3.88
C ASN A 107 -9.49 9.32 2.89
N LEU A 108 -8.82 8.25 3.30
CA LEU A 108 -8.64 7.03 2.50
C LEU A 108 -9.67 5.94 2.82
N THR A 109 -10.60 6.19 3.72
CA THR A 109 -11.62 5.22 4.12
C THR A 109 -12.83 5.29 3.18
N ARG A 110 -13.29 4.14 2.71
CA ARG A 110 -14.44 3.97 1.80
C ARG A 110 -15.42 2.96 2.38
N ARG A 111 -16.66 3.04 1.91
CA ARG A 111 -17.71 2.02 2.10
C ARG A 111 -18.43 1.85 0.76
N ILE A 112 -18.97 0.66 0.51
CA ILE A 112 -19.78 0.41 -0.68
C ILE A 112 -21.17 0.01 -0.21
N ASP A 113 -22.13 0.92 -0.35
CA ASP A 113 -23.54 0.72 -0.07
C ASP A 113 -24.40 1.74 -0.84
N GLY A 114 -25.69 1.79 -0.57
CA GLY A 114 -26.62 2.67 -1.28
C GLY A 114 -26.32 4.15 -1.17
N SER A 115 -25.56 4.58 -0.15
CA SER A 115 -25.20 5.98 0.04
C SER A 115 -24.16 6.51 -0.94
N ASN A 116 -23.35 5.64 -1.54
CA ASN A 116 -22.23 6.04 -2.38
C ASN A 116 -22.00 5.17 -3.63
N ILE A 117 -22.83 4.16 -3.85
CA ILE A 117 -22.66 3.22 -4.97
C ILE A 117 -22.62 3.92 -6.33
N ALA A 118 -23.36 5.00 -6.50
CA ALA A 118 -23.36 5.77 -7.73
C ALA A 118 -21.98 6.31 -8.11
N THR A 119 -21.23 6.77 -7.12
CA THR A 119 -19.87 7.30 -7.30
C THR A 119 -18.85 6.19 -7.38
N VAL A 120 -18.87 5.25 -6.43
CA VAL A 120 -17.86 4.19 -6.32
C VAL A 120 -17.93 3.19 -7.48
N ALA A 121 -19.13 2.91 -7.98
CA ALA A 121 -19.31 1.96 -9.09
C ALA A 121 -18.93 2.53 -10.45
N ARG A 122 -18.77 3.85 -10.60
CA ARG A 122 -18.18 4.44 -11.80
C ARG A 122 -16.75 3.99 -11.95
N ASP A 123 -16.43 3.49 -13.11
CA ASP A 123 -15.09 2.99 -13.41
C ASP A 123 -14.47 3.84 -14.52
N PRO A 124 -13.40 4.62 -14.22
CA PRO A 124 -12.70 5.38 -15.26
C PRO A 124 -12.06 4.48 -16.33
N LYS A 125 -11.98 3.17 -16.06
CA LYS A 125 -11.52 2.14 -17.01
C LYS A 125 -12.67 1.46 -17.76
N ASP A 126 -13.88 1.99 -17.67
CA ASP A 126 -15.00 1.53 -18.47
C ASP A 126 -14.99 2.23 -19.84
N TRP A 127 -14.36 1.58 -20.81
CA TRP A 127 -14.23 2.05 -22.19
C TRP A 127 -15.42 1.67 -23.07
N THR A 128 -16.49 1.12 -22.49
CA THR A 128 -17.68 0.68 -23.22
C THR A 128 -18.53 1.84 -23.72
N SER A 129 -19.45 1.57 -24.64
CA SER A 129 -20.36 2.57 -25.23
C SER A 129 -21.44 3.09 -24.28
N ASP A 130 -21.72 2.35 -23.19
CA ASP A 130 -22.73 2.70 -22.18
C ASP A 130 -22.15 2.53 -20.76
N PRO A 131 -21.21 3.37 -20.35
CA PRO A 131 -20.66 3.33 -19.01
C PRO A 131 -21.72 3.73 -17.98
N ARG A 132 -21.96 2.85 -16.98
CA ARG A 132 -22.92 3.11 -15.90
C ARG A 132 -22.55 2.33 -14.64
N PRO A 133 -23.02 2.75 -13.47
CA PRO A 133 -22.84 1.99 -12.24
C PRO A 133 -23.39 0.57 -12.40
N ARG A 134 -22.57 -0.42 -12.09
CA ARG A 134 -22.96 -1.84 -12.14
C ARG A 134 -22.32 -2.58 -10.97
N ILE A 135 -23.07 -3.49 -10.39
CA ILE A 135 -22.59 -4.38 -9.34
C ILE A 135 -23.01 -5.82 -9.61
N TYR A 136 -22.07 -6.72 -9.45
CA TYR A 136 -22.27 -8.17 -9.53
C TYR A 136 -22.34 -8.76 -8.14
N ILE A 137 -23.41 -9.49 -7.85
CA ILE A 137 -23.68 -10.09 -6.55
C ILE A 137 -23.50 -11.60 -6.65
N PRO A 138 -22.68 -12.24 -5.81
CA PRO A 138 -22.56 -13.69 -5.81
C PRO A 138 -23.88 -14.35 -5.38
N VAL A 139 -24.15 -15.51 -5.94
CA VAL A 139 -25.38 -16.29 -5.65
C VAL A 139 -25.50 -16.61 -4.17
N GLY A 140 -24.38 -16.77 -3.47
CA GLY A 140 -24.35 -17.03 -2.03
C GLY A 140 -24.70 -15.84 -1.13
N ALA A 141 -24.95 -14.64 -1.71
CA ALA A 141 -25.33 -13.43 -0.97
C ALA A 141 -26.69 -12.85 -1.48
N PRO A 142 -27.80 -13.62 -1.45
CA PRO A 142 -29.05 -13.19 -2.02
C PRO A 142 -29.66 -11.97 -1.35
N GLU A 143 -29.40 -11.74 -0.07
CA GLU A 143 -29.91 -10.57 0.65
C GLU A 143 -29.25 -9.28 0.16
N GLN A 144 -27.99 -9.31 -0.26
CA GLN A 144 -27.34 -8.16 -0.91
C GLN A 144 -27.97 -7.85 -2.26
N PHE A 145 -28.36 -8.87 -3.03
CA PHE A 145 -29.06 -8.67 -4.28
C PHE A 145 -30.40 -7.97 -4.07
N GLN A 146 -31.16 -8.38 -3.09
CA GLN A 146 -32.43 -7.72 -2.71
C GLN A 146 -32.18 -6.27 -2.30
N TYR A 147 -31.16 -6.03 -1.47
CA TYR A 147 -30.78 -4.70 -1.03
C TYR A 147 -30.43 -3.77 -2.19
N TYR A 148 -29.51 -4.14 -3.08
CA TYR A 148 -29.12 -3.28 -4.19
C TYR A 148 -30.22 -3.13 -5.24
N SER A 149 -31.09 -4.15 -5.43
CA SER A 149 -32.26 -4.04 -6.27
C SER A 149 -33.25 -2.99 -5.74
N ARG A 150 -33.43 -2.95 -4.43
CA ARG A 150 -34.25 -1.90 -3.77
C ARG A 150 -33.61 -0.52 -3.97
N ILE A 151 -32.31 -0.36 -3.77
CA ILE A 151 -31.60 0.89 -4.01
C ILE A 151 -31.79 1.37 -5.45
N ALA A 152 -31.68 0.47 -6.42
CA ALA A 152 -31.89 0.78 -7.83
C ALA A 152 -33.33 1.26 -8.12
N ARG A 153 -34.33 0.65 -7.48
CA ARG A 153 -35.73 1.08 -7.61
C ARG A 153 -36.00 2.44 -6.98
N GLU A 154 -35.43 2.70 -5.80
CA GLU A 154 -35.60 3.95 -5.06
C GLU A 154 -34.89 5.14 -5.73
N HIS A 155 -33.82 4.87 -6.48
CA HIS A 155 -33.00 5.87 -7.15
C HIS A 155 -32.84 5.59 -8.66
N PRO A 156 -33.92 5.65 -9.46
CA PRO A 156 -33.87 5.26 -10.87
C PRO A 156 -32.94 6.11 -11.73
N ASN A 157 -32.69 7.35 -11.35
CA ASN A 157 -31.79 8.26 -12.08
C ASN A 157 -30.31 7.80 -12.01
N MET A 158 -29.95 7.02 -11.00
CA MET A 158 -28.64 6.43 -10.85
C MET A 158 -28.33 5.43 -11.97
N ARG A 159 -29.35 4.79 -12.55
CA ARG A 159 -29.19 3.72 -13.56
C ARG A 159 -28.36 2.56 -13.07
N LEU A 160 -28.40 2.24 -11.78
CA LEU A 160 -27.65 1.12 -11.20
C LEU A 160 -28.10 -0.20 -11.81
N ASP A 161 -27.16 -0.90 -12.41
CA ASP A 161 -27.34 -2.23 -12.99
C ASP A 161 -26.92 -3.30 -11.98
N VAL A 162 -27.89 -4.00 -11.40
CA VAL A 162 -27.67 -5.04 -10.40
C VAL A 162 -27.75 -6.40 -11.09
N GLN A 163 -26.64 -7.12 -11.10
CA GLN A 163 -26.52 -8.41 -11.78
C GLN A 163 -26.13 -9.51 -10.80
N TRP A 164 -26.65 -10.72 -11.03
CA TRP A 164 -26.10 -11.92 -10.42
C TRP A 164 -24.73 -12.24 -11.04
N LEU A 165 -23.77 -12.61 -10.20
CA LEU A 165 -22.53 -13.23 -10.68
C LEU A 165 -22.81 -14.71 -10.92
N LYS A 166 -22.52 -15.19 -12.12
CA LYS A 166 -22.67 -16.60 -12.48
C LYS A 166 -21.80 -17.49 -11.60
N GLU A 167 -22.39 -18.50 -10.97
CA GLU A 167 -21.64 -19.51 -10.22
C GLU A 167 -20.69 -20.26 -11.15
N GLY A 168 -19.40 -20.38 -10.75
CA GLY A 168 -18.37 -20.97 -11.60
C GLY A 168 -18.00 -20.13 -12.83
N GLY A 169 -18.49 -18.91 -12.93
CA GLY A 169 -18.27 -18.03 -14.10
C GLY A 169 -16.80 -17.69 -14.34
N ALA A 170 -15.97 -17.72 -13.32
CA ALA A 170 -14.53 -17.49 -13.48
C ALA A 170 -13.83 -18.53 -14.38
N ASP A 171 -14.37 -19.72 -14.48
CA ASP A 171 -13.83 -20.81 -15.31
C ASP A 171 -14.49 -20.87 -16.70
N ASP A 172 -15.45 -20.00 -17.00
CA ASP A 172 -16.16 -19.91 -18.26
C ASP A 172 -15.64 -18.74 -19.10
N ASP A 173 -14.89 -19.03 -20.15
CA ASP A 173 -14.24 -18.04 -21.02
C ASP A 173 -15.25 -17.11 -21.71
N GLU A 174 -16.39 -17.63 -22.15
CA GLU A 174 -17.43 -16.84 -22.78
C GLU A 174 -18.03 -15.85 -21.78
N TYR A 175 -18.34 -16.33 -20.58
CA TYR A 175 -18.86 -15.50 -19.52
C TYR A 175 -17.87 -14.39 -19.11
N VAL A 176 -16.58 -14.70 -19.03
CA VAL A 176 -15.54 -13.69 -18.73
C VAL A 176 -15.44 -12.63 -19.84
N ARG A 177 -15.60 -13.01 -21.11
CA ARG A 177 -15.70 -12.03 -22.21
C ARG A 177 -16.90 -11.10 -22.04
N ASP A 178 -18.05 -11.65 -21.68
CA ASP A 178 -19.27 -10.88 -21.44
C ASP A 178 -19.09 -9.92 -20.27
N LEU A 179 -18.44 -10.36 -19.17
CA LEU A 179 -18.09 -9.49 -18.05
C LEU A 179 -17.18 -8.32 -18.47
N ASN A 180 -16.19 -8.58 -19.31
CA ASN A 180 -15.28 -7.55 -19.79
C ASN A 180 -15.99 -6.48 -20.66
N ASN A 181 -17.10 -6.85 -21.29
CA ASN A 181 -17.93 -5.93 -22.06
C ASN A 181 -18.95 -5.16 -21.20
N ALA A 182 -19.13 -5.55 -19.95
CA ALA A 182 -20.03 -4.91 -18.99
C ALA A 182 -19.36 -4.82 -17.62
N PRO A 183 -18.28 -4.02 -17.48
CA PRO A 183 -17.52 -3.95 -16.23
C PRO A 183 -18.37 -3.38 -15.09
N GLY A 184 -18.10 -3.86 -13.89
CA GLY A 184 -18.79 -3.43 -12.68
C GLY A 184 -18.04 -3.81 -11.42
N LEU A 185 -18.56 -3.38 -10.27
CA LEU A 185 -18.06 -3.80 -8.97
C LEU A 185 -18.38 -5.28 -8.74
N LEU A 186 -17.49 -5.96 -8.06
CA LEU A 186 -17.81 -7.21 -7.37
C LEU A 186 -18.17 -6.87 -5.92
N ALA A 187 -19.30 -7.38 -5.45
CA ALA A 187 -19.80 -7.13 -4.09
C ALA A 187 -18.79 -7.57 -3.03
N VAL A 188 -18.75 -6.85 -1.94
CA VAL A 188 -17.91 -7.11 -0.77
C VAL A 188 -18.77 -7.21 0.49
N ALA A 189 -18.15 -7.47 1.64
CA ALA A 189 -18.87 -7.68 2.88
C ALA A 189 -19.66 -6.44 3.31
N MET A 190 -20.85 -6.70 3.87
CA MET A 190 -21.73 -5.70 4.43
C MET A 190 -22.18 -6.12 5.83
N GLU A 191 -22.53 -5.14 6.63
CA GLU A 191 -23.15 -5.34 7.93
C GLU A 191 -24.66 -5.21 7.79
N ARG A 192 -25.41 -6.23 8.28
CA ARG A 192 -26.84 -6.14 8.35
C ARG A 192 -27.26 -5.17 9.46
N VAL A 193 -28.09 -4.21 9.12
CA VAL A 193 -28.70 -3.27 10.05
C VAL A 193 -30.18 -3.63 10.24
N GLN A 194 -30.92 -2.81 10.98
CA GLN A 194 -32.34 -3.03 11.16
C GLN A 194 -33.07 -3.00 9.82
N ASP A 195 -33.95 -3.97 9.58
CA ASP A 195 -34.77 -4.04 8.38
C ASP A 195 -35.58 -2.75 8.17
N THR A 196 -35.90 -2.46 6.92
CA THR A 196 -36.75 -1.31 6.57
C THR A 196 -38.14 -1.45 7.20
N PRO A 197 -38.92 -0.35 7.33
CA PRO A 197 -40.29 -0.41 7.84
C PRO A 197 -41.20 -1.40 7.08
N HIS A 198 -40.85 -1.76 5.85
CA HIS A 198 -41.58 -2.72 5.01
C HIS A 198 -41.04 -4.15 5.10
N GLY A 199 -40.09 -4.43 6.02
CA GLY A 199 -39.53 -5.75 6.22
C GLY A 199 -38.50 -6.19 5.19
N GLU A 200 -38.01 -5.30 4.36
CA GLU A 200 -36.92 -5.58 3.41
C GLU A 200 -35.56 -5.54 4.13
N PRO A 201 -34.59 -6.41 3.75
CA PRO A 201 -33.26 -6.38 4.31
C PRO A 201 -32.58 -5.03 4.10
N ASP A 202 -31.93 -4.51 5.14
CA ASP A 202 -31.14 -3.29 5.05
C ASP A 202 -29.72 -3.55 5.52
N PHE A 203 -28.76 -2.89 4.83
CA PHE A 203 -27.34 -3.11 5.00
C PHE A 203 -26.57 -1.80 5.01
N LYS A 204 -25.42 -1.85 5.66
CA LYS A 204 -24.38 -0.82 5.61
C LYS A 204 -23.09 -1.48 5.14
N GLY A 205 -22.37 -0.84 4.22
CA GLY A 205 -21.07 -1.32 3.78
C GLY A 205 -20.08 -1.33 4.93
N LEU A 206 -19.29 -2.40 5.05
CA LEU A 206 -18.13 -2.38 5.95
C LEU A 206 -17.07 -1.43 5.40
N PRO A 207 -16.35 -0.71 6.27
CA PRO A 207 -15.31 0.20 5.81
C PRO A 207 -14.08 -0.56 5.30
N PHE A 208 -13.35 0.09 4.43
CA PHE A 208 -12.00 -0.33 4.02
C PHE A 208 -11.17 0.90 3.64
N VAL A 209 -9.85 0.74 3.66
CA VAL A 209 -8.91 1.80 3.29
C VAL A 209 -8.40 1.54 1.89
N VAL A 210 -8.45 2.57 1.03
CA VAL A 210 -7.96 2.50 -0.34
C VAL A 210 -6.47 2.86 -0.40
N PRO A 211 -5.74 2.41 -1.45
CA PRO A 211 -4.31 2.69 -1.57
C PRO A 211 -3.94 4.17 -1.66
N GLY A 212 -4.78 4.96 -2.32
CA GLY A 212 -4.60 6.40 -2.51
C GLY A 212 -5.91 7.07 -2.86
N GLY A 213 -5.96 8.39 -2.88
CA GLY A 213 -7.18 9.16 -3.04
C GLY A 213 -7.94 8.92 -4.35
N ARG A 214 -7.26 8.48 -5.39
CA ARG A 214 -7.86 8.16 -6.70
C ARG A 214 -8.53 6.78 -6.76
N PHE A 215 -8.36 5.95 -5.73
CA PHE A 215 -8.90 4.60 -5.72
C PHE A 215 -10.20 4.52 -4.94
N ASN A 216 -11.10 3.66 -5.41
CA ASN A 216 -12.37 3.35 -4.76
C ASN A 216 -12.56 1.84 -4.54
N GLU A 217 -11.53 1.05 -4.77
CA GLU A 217 -11.56 -0.41 -4.68
C GLU A 217 -10.80 -0.92 -3.45
N LEU A 218 -11.23 -2.08 -2.98
CA LEU A 218 -10.50 -2.87 -1.99
C LEU A 218 -9.39 -3.65 -2.68
N TYR A 219 -8.15 -3.35 -2.37
CA TYR A 219 -6.96 -4.06 -2.86
C TYR A 219 -6.45 -5.08 -1.84
N GLY A 220 -5.81 -6.15 -2.30
CA GLY A 220 -5.38 -7.25 -1.46
C GLY A 220 -4.22 -6.89 -0.54
N TRP A 221 -3.01 -6.78 -1.07
CA TRP A 221 -1.82 -6.60 -0.24
C TRP A 221 -1.62 -5.18 0.29
N ASP A 222 -2.14 -4.16 -0.41
CA ASP A 222 -2.17 -2.79 0.10
C ASP A 222 -2.88 -2.73 1.47
N SER A 223 -4.03 -3.39 1.58
CA SER A 223 -4.79 -3.45 2.84
C SER A 223 -4.02 -4.10 3.98
N TYR A 224 -3.20 -5.12 3.68
CA TYR A 224 -2.31 -5.71 4.68
C TYR A 224 -1.26 -4.70 5.15
N MET A 225 -0.57 -4.03 4.23
CA MET A 225 0.45 -3.04 4.59
C MET A 225 -0.16 -1.88 5.39
N GLU A 226 -1.32 -1.40 4.99
CA GLU A 226 -2.06 -0.35 5.72
C GLU A 226 -2.44 -0.80 7.14
N THR A 227 -2.82 -2.05 7.32
CA THR A 227 -3.14 -2.64 8.63
C THR A 227 -2.01 -2.46 9.64
N LEU A 228 -0.76 -2.54 9.20
CA LEU A 228 0.40 -2.37 10.09
C LEU A 228 0.44 -0.98 10.73
N GLY A 229 0.05 0.05 10.00
CA GLY A 229 -0.06 1.41 10.54
C GLY A 229 -1.37 1.67 11.28
N LEU A 230 -2.48 1.18 10.74
CA LEU A 230 -3.81 1.36 11.31
C LEU A 230 -3.94 0.76 12.72
N LEU A 231 -3.36 -0.41 12.95
CA LEU A 231 -3.37 -1.04 14.29
C LEU A 231 -2.63 -0.18 15.32
N ILE A 232 -1.50 0.41 14.95
CA ILE A 232 -0.74 1.31 15.82
C ILE A 232 -1.56 2.57 16.13
N ASN A 233 -2.28 3.10 15.15
CA ASN A 233 -3.12 4.28 15.30
C ASN A 233 -4.50 3.99 15.94
N GLY A 234 -4.70 2.79 16.49
CA GLY A 234 -5.93 2.45 17.21
C GLY A 234 -7.15 2.20 16.31
N ARG A 235 -6.95 1.93 15.03
CA ARG A 235 -8.01 1.68 14.06
C ARG A 235 -8.18 0.18 13.74
N SER A 236 -8.19 -0.65 14.80
CA SER A 236 -8.48 -2.07 14.68
C SER A 236 -9.86 -2.36 14.05
N ASP A 237 -10.81 -1.46 14.20
CA ASP A 237 -12.13 -1.52 13.56
C ASP A 237 -12.03 -1.64 12.04
N LEU A 238 -11.18 -0.81 11.40
CA LEU A 238 -10.95 -0.85 9.96
C LEU A 238 -10.24 -2.15 9.54
N CYS A 239 -9.28 -2.60 10.35
CA CYS A 239 -8.54 -3.83 10.08
C CYS A 239 -9.42 -5.08 10.16
N VAL A 240 -10.29 -5.16 11.16
CA VAL A 240 -11.31 -6.23 11.28
C VAL A 240 -12.23 -6.23 10.06
N ALA A 241 -12.71 -5.06 9.65
CA ALA A 241 -13.57 -4.94 8.48
C ALA A 241 -12.88 -5.43 7.20
N MET A 242 -11.60 -5.07 6.99
CA MET A 242 -10.86 -5.51 5.80
C MET A 242 -10.62 -7.02 5.79
N VAL A 243 -10.33 -7.65 6.93
CA VAL A 243 -10.25 -9.11 7.03
C VAL A 243 -11.59 -9.76 6.68
N LYS A 244 -12.71 -9.21 7.16
CA LYS A 244 -14.05 -9.69 6.81
C LYS A 244 -14.35 -9.57 5.32
N HIS A 245 -13.90 -8.51 4.68
CA HIS A 245 -13.97 -8.37 3.21
C HIS A 245 -13.19 -9.49 2.50
N PHE A 246 -12.00 -9.80 2.94
CA PHE A 246 -11.20 -10.88 2.35
C PHE A 246 -11.82 -12.25 2.56
N CYS A 247 -12.40 -12.50 3.72
CA CYS A 247 -13.18 -13.71 3.98
C CYS A 247 -14.37 -13.82 3.03
N PHE A 248 -15.09 -12.73 2.80
CA PHE A 248 -16.18 -12.67 1.82
C PHE A 248 -15.70 -12.97 0.41
N CYS A 249 -14.60 -12.35 -0.03
CA CYS A 249 -14.04 -12.58 -1.37
C CYS A 249 -13.63 -14.05 -1.57
N ILE A 250 -12.95 -14.63 -0.60
CA ILE A 250 -12.52 -16.04 -0.68
C ILE A 250 -13.74 -16.97 -0.70
N ARG A 251 -14.71 -16.72 0.16
CA ARG A 251 -15.93 -17.54 0.25
C ARG A 251 -16.70 -17.55 -1.06
N HIS A 252 -16.85 -16.40 -1.70
CA HIS A 252 -17.73 -16.24 -2.86
C HIS A 252 -17.01 -16.25 -4.21
N TYR A 253 -15.73 -15.83 -4.24
CA TYR A 253 -14.93 -15.75 -5.48
C TYR A 253 -13.76 -16.75 -5.50
N GLY A 254 -13.51 -17.45 -4.40
CA GLY A 254 -12.46 -18.44 -4.28
C GLY A 254 -11.07 -17.87 -4.07
N LYS A 255 -10.93 -16.54 -3.97
CA LYS A 255 -9.64 -15.84 -3.83
C LYS A 255 -9.80 -14.47 -3.21
N ILE A 256 -8.70 -13.91 -2.71
CA ILE A 256 -8.59 -12.48 -2.48
C ILE A 256 -8.42 -11.84 -3.86
N LEU A 257 -9.33 -10.94 -4.22
CA LEU A 257 -9.27 -10.26 -5.51
C LEU A 257 -8.12 -9.27 -5.58
N ASN A 258 -7.54 -9.07 -6.76
CA ASN A 258 -6.61 -7.98 -7.03
C ASN A 258 -7.24 -6.64 -6.59
N ALA A 259 -8.45 -6.38 -7.07
CA ALA A 259 -9.37 -5.38 -6.57
C ALA A 259 -10.81 -5.85 -6.88
N ASN A 260 -11.81 -5.27 -6.25
CA ASN A 260 -13.20 -5.73 -6.40
C ASN A 260 -13.91 -5.19 -7.66
N ARG A 261 -13.29 -5.39 -8.82
CA ARG A 261 -13.87 -5.13 -10.14
C ARG A 261 -14.02 -6.42 -10.92
N SER A 262 -15.02 -6.49 -11.80
CA SER A 262 -15.37 -7.70 -12.53
C SER A 262 -14.24 -8.23 -13.43
N TYR A 263 -13.42 -7.36 -13.99
CA TYR A 263 -12.26 -7.76 -14.80
C TYR A 263 -11.12 -8.38 -13.97
N TYR A 264 -11.19 -8.32 -12.64
CA TYR A 264 -10.26 -8.99 -11.72
C TYR A 264 -10.78 -10.33 -11.18
N LEU A 265 -11.88 -10.84 -11.69
CA LEU A 265 -12.48 -12.08 -11.18
C LEU A 265 -11.51 -13.27 -11.14
N ARG A 266 -10.56 -13.32 -12.07
CA ARG A 266 -9.52 -14.35 -12.16
C ARG A 266 -8.20 -13.99 -11.52
N ARG A 267 -8.03 -12.75 -11.04
CA ARG A 267 -6.74 -12.23 -10.57
C ARG A 267 -6.75 -12.02 -9.07
N SER A 268 -5.72 -12.56 -8.41
CA SER A 268 -5.44 -12.29 -7.00
C SER A 268 -4.32 -11.25 -6.84
N GLN A 269 -3.76 -11.18 -5.64
CA GLN A 269 -2.57 -10.41 -5.28
C GLN A 269 -1.73 -11.21 -4.29
N PRO A 270 -0.50 -10.77 -3.94
CA PRO A 270 0.32 -11.44 -2.94
C PRO A 270 -0.44 -11.72 -1.64
N PRO A 271 -0.46 -12.99 -1.16
CA PRO A 271 -1.32 -13.41 -0.05
C PRO A 271 -0.70 -13.12 1.32
N PHE A 272 -1.36 -12.28 2.12
CA PHE A 272 -0.92 -11.89 3.47
C PHE A 272 -1.93 -12.18 4.57
N LEU A 273 -3.02 -12.90 4.28
CA LEU A 273 -4.17 -12.99 5.19
C LEU A 273 -3.83 -13.61 6.56
N THR A 274 -2.97 -14.60 6.62
CA THR A 274 -2.65 -15.27 7.90
C THR A 274 -1.93 -14.34 8.87
N ASP A 275 -0.93 -13.63 8.41
CA ASP A 275 -0.23 -12.65 9.23
C ASP A 275 -1.13 -11.48 9.61
N MET A 276 -1.94 -11.01 8.66
CA MET A 276 -2.93 -9.96 8.90
C MET A 276 -3.91 -10.36 10.01
N ALA A 277 -4.49 -11.54 9.93
CA ALA A 277 -5.45 -12.04 10.91
C ALA A 277 -4.84 -12.18 12.30
N LEU A 278 -3.63 -12.71 12.39
CA LEU A 278 -2.89 -12.85 13.66
C LEU A 278 -2.61 -11.49 14.31
N ARG A 279 -2.17 -10.52 13.52
CA ARG A 279 -1.90 -9.16 14.01
C ARG A 279 -3.16 -8.46 14.50
N VAL A 280 -4.24 -8.56 13.73
CA VAL A 280 -5.54 -8.00 14.12
C VAL A 280 -6.05 -8.67 15.40
N TYR A 281 -6.02 -10.00 15.44
CA TYR A 281 -6.44 -10.77 16.62
C TYR A 281 -5.69 -10.35 17.89
N ASP A 282 -4.39 -10.12 17.80
CA ASP A 282 -3.60 -9.69 18.96
C ASP A 282 -4.11 -8.37 19.57
N HIS A 283 -4.68 -7.50 18.77
CA HIS A 283 -5.27 -6.23 19.22
C HIS A 283 -6.70 -6.38 19.77
N ILE A 284 -7.46 -7.37 19.32
CA ILE A 284 -8.88 -7.55 19.68
C ILE A 284 -9.16 -8.77 20.56
N LYS A 285 -8.15 -9.50 20.96
CA LYS A 285 -8.29 -10.81 21.65
C LYS A 285 -9.12 -10.77 22.95
N SER A 286 -9.22 -9.60 23.59
CA SER A 286 -10.07 -9.39 24.76
C SER A 286 -11.52 -9.02 24.43
N GLU A 287 -11.83 -8.79 23.15
CA GLU A 287 -13.17 -8.41 22.72
C GLU A 287 -14.03 -9.66 22.44
N PRO A 288 -15.36 -9.57 22.69
CA PRO A 288 -16.27 -10.65 22.35
C PRO A 288 -16.23 -10.97 20.85
N GLY A 289 -16.25 -12.26 20.50
CA GLY A 289 -16.25 -12.72 19.12
C GLY A 289 -14.87 -12.74 18.44
N SER A 290 -13.79 -12.38 19.13
CA SER A 290 -12.44 -12.35 18.56
C SER A 290 -11.95 -13.72 18.11
N LEU A 291 -12.27 -14.79 18.84
CA LEU A 291 -11.90 -16.15 18.45
C LEU A 291 -12.68 -16.62 17.21
N ASP A 292 -13.95 -16.27 17.09
CA ASP A 292 -14.75 -16.56 15.90
C ASP A 292 -14.21 -15.82 14.69
N PHE A 293 -13.80 -14.56 14.86
CA PHE A 293 -13.10 -13.79 13.84
C PHE A 293 -11.82 -14.52 13.36
N LEU A 294 -11.00 -14.97 14.30
CA LEU A 294 -9.75 -15.67 13.96
C LEU A 294 -10.01 -17.02 13.28
N ARG A 295 -11.06 -17.75 13.71
CA ARG A 295 -11.48 -19.00 13.08
C ARG A 295 -11.91 -18.78 11.64
N ASP A 296 -12.75 -17.79 11.37
CA ASP A 296 -13.22 -17.46 10.01
C ASP A 296 -12.05 -17.07 9.11
N ALA A 297 -11.13 -16.25 9.58
CA ALA A 297 -9.94 -15.87 8.84
C ALA A 297 -9.03 -17.07 8.55
N THR A 298 -8.87 -17.98 9.50
CA THR A 298 -8.10 -19.22 9.33
C THR A 298 -8.74 -20.12 8.27
N LEU A 299 -10.05 -20.33 8.34
CA LEU A 299 -10.81 -21.12 7.36
C LEU A 299 -10.71 -20.49 5.97
N ALA A 300 -10.82 -19.18 5.87
CA ALA A 300 -10.66 -18.45 4.62
C ALA A 300 -9.26 -18.61 4.03
N ALA A 301 -8.22 -18.49 4.86
CA ALA A 301 -6.84 -18.64 4.41
C ALA A 301 -6.56 -20.08 3.90
N ILE A 302 -7.08 -21.09 4.55
CA ILE A 302 -6.98 -22.49 4.11
C ILE A 302 -7.66 -22.66 2.74
N LYS A 303 -8.86 -22.10 2.57
CA LYS A 303 -9.56 -22.15 1.29
C LYS A 303 -8.80 -21.43 0.19
N ASP A 304 -8.30 -20.23 0.46
CA ASP A 304 -7.47 -19.44 -0.47
C ASP A 304 -6.20 -20.20 -0.90
N TYR A 305 -5.54 -20.85 0.05
CA TYR A 305 -4.38 -21.70 -0.20
C TYR A 305 -4.72 -22.81 -1.22
N TYR A 306 -5.82 -23.53 -1.03
CA TYR A 306 -6.21 -24.63 -1.92
C TYR A 306 -6.77 -24.15 -3.26
N THR A 307 -7.68 -23.19 -3.26
CA THR A 307 -8.41 -22.80 -4.47
C THR A 307 -7.64 -21.84 -5.36
N THR A 308 -6.71 -21.07 -4.81
CA THR A 308 -5.92 -20.10 -5.55
C THR A 308 -4.50 -20.61 -5.80
N TRP A 309 -3.70 -20.75 -4.74
CA TRP A 309 -2.25 -20.84 -4.86
C TRP A 309 -1.73 -22.25 -5.10
N MET A 310 -2.42 -23.27 -4.62
CA MET A 310 -2.06 -24.69 -4.80
C MET A 310 -2.90 -25.38 -5.87
N SER A 311 -3.60 -24.61 -6.70
CA SER A 311 -4.34 -25.09 -7.86
C SER A 311 -3.60 -24.77 -9.15
N LYS A 312 -3.73 -25.64 -10.15
CA LYS A 312 -3.24 -25.34 -11.50
C LYS A 312 -4.03 -24.19 -12.13
N PRO A 313 -3.38 -23.32 -12.89
CA PRO A 313 -1.99 -23.34 -13.36
C PRO A 313 -0.98 -22.68 -12.41
N ARG A 314 -1.40 -22.09 -11.30
CA ARG A 314 -0.48 -21.42 -10.36
C ARG A 314 0.51 -22.41 -9.73
N PHE A 315 0.03 -23.55 -9.28
CA PHE A 315 0.89 -24.60 -8.72
C PHE A 315 1.58 -25.40 -9.82
N ASP A 316 2.91 -25.52 -9.73
CA ASP A 316 3.74 -26.31 -10.60
C ASP A 316 4.13 -27.63 -9.91
N GLU A 317 3.55 -28.75 -10.34
CA GLU A 317 3.79 -30.06 -9.73
C GLU A 317 5.25 -30.50 -9.81
N ALA A 318 5.92 -30.19 -10.92
CA ALA A 318 7.29 -30.65 -11.15
C ALA A 318 8.27 -30.05 -10.12
N SER A 319 8.13 -28.77 -9.79
CA SER A 319 8.96 -28.10 -8.77
C SER A 319 8.37 -28.19 -7.37
N GLY A 320 7.07 -28.31 -7.24
CA GLY A 320 6.35 -28.18 -5.97
C GLY A 320 6.19 -26.76 -5.47
N LEU A 321 6.42 -25.77 -6.34
CA LEU A 321 6.31 -24.33 -6.06
C LEU A 321 5.15 -23.71 -6.81
N SER A 322 4.77 -22.52 -6.40
CA SER A 322 3.67 -21.77 -7.01
C SER A 322 4.16 -20.53 -7.76
N ARG A 323 3.34 -20.12 -8.74
CA ARG A 323 3.61 -18.99 -9.64
C ARG A 323 2.42 -18.07 -9.67
N TYR A 324 2.63 -16.83 -10.10
CA TYR A 324 1.55 -15.92 -10.45
C TYR A 324 1.07 -16.23 -11.87
N VAL A 325 -0.05 -16.92 -12.00
CA VAL A 325 -0.62 -17.29 -13.29
C VAL A 325 -2.13 -17.10 -13.27
N PRO A 326 -2.61 -15.85 -13.33
CA PRO A 326 -4.04 -15.60 -13.43
C PRO A 326 -4.55 -15.93 -14.82
N GLY A 327 -5.77 -16.39 -14.92
CA GLY A 327 -6.47 -16.55 -16.19
C GLY A 327 -6.84 -15.18 -16.81
N GLY A 328 -7.12 -15.17 -18.08
CA GLY A 328 -7.58 -13.99 -18.80
C GLY A 328 -7.62 -14.22 -20.31
N LEU A 329 -8.32 -13.36 -21.01
CA LEU A 329 -8.55 -13.43 -22.45
C LEU A 329 -8.36 -12.06 -23.08
N GLY A 330 -7.73 -12.03 -24.25
CA GLY A 330 -7.52 -10.82 -25.01
C GLY A 330 -6.62 -9.78 -24.33
N VAL A 331 -6.74 -8.54 -24.71
CA VAL A 331 -6.06 -7.42 -24.06
C VAL A 331 -6.67 -7.22 -22.66
N PRO A 332 -5.85 -7.04 -21.62
CA PRO A 332 -6.37 -6.75 -20.28
C PRO A 332 -7.31 -5.53 -20.29
N PRO A 333 -8.59 -5.70 -19.92
CA PRO A 333 -9.60 -4.66 -20.09
C PRO A 333 -9.41 -3.45 -19.17
N GLU A 334 -8.71 -3.61 -18.07
CA GLU A 334 -8.37 -2.54 -17.13
C GLU A 334 -7.26 -1.61 -17.62
N THR A 335 -6.61 -1.98 -18.72
CA THR A 335 -5.56 -1.16 -19.34
C THR A 335 -6.04 -0.76 -20.73
N GLU A 336 -6.00 0.52 -21.00
CA GLU A 336 -6.37 1.03 -22.32
C GLU A 336 -5.51 0.37 -23.41
N ALA A 337 -6.14 -0.09 -24.49
CA ALA A 337 -5.44 -0.77 -25.58
C ALA A 337 -4.30 0.07 -26.18
N SER A 338 -4.43 1.39 -26.16
CA SER A 338 -3.38 2.33 -26.59
C SER A 338 -2.06 2.16 -25.82
N HIS A 339 -2.11 1.66 -24.59
CA HIS A 339 -0.90 1.32 -23.82
C HIS A 339 -0.06 0.23 -24.49
N PHE A 340 -0.71 -0.68 -25.23
CA PHE A 340 -0.07 -1.80 -25.91
C PHE A 340 0.12 -1.56 -27.42
N VAL A 341 0.05 -0.33 -27.91
CA VAL A 341 0.15 -0.02 -29.35
C VAL A 341 1.38 -0.65 -29.97
N HIS A 342 2.53 -0.53 -29.34
CA HIS A 342 3.79 -1.09 -29.83
C HIS A 342 3.81 -2.64 -29.89
N VAL A 343 2.97 -3.29 -29.08
CA VAL A 343 2.81 -4.76 -29.09
C VAL A 343 1.78 -5.20 -30.12
N LEU A 344 0.66 -4.49 -30.22
CA LEU A 344 -0.51 -4.89 -30.99
C LEU A 344 -0.41 -4.48 -32.47
N THR A 345 0.23 -3.35 -32.80
CA THR A 345 0.31 -2.82 -34.15
C THR A 345 0.91 -3.82 -35.17
N PRO A 346 2.00 -4.56 -34.86
CA PRO A 346 2.53 -5.55 -35.80
C PRO A 346 1.53 -6.64 -36.15
N TYR A 347 0.67 -7.03 -35.23
CA TYR A 347 -0.38 -8.03 -35.47
C TYR A 347 -1.56 -7.46 -36.25
N ALA A 348 -1.95 -6.21 -35.98
CA ALA A 348 -2.96 -5.53 -36.78
C ALA A 348 -2.51 -5.40 -38.24
N ASP A 349 -1.27 -5.04 -38.50
CA ASP A 349 -0.67 -4.95 -39.81
C ASP A 349 -0.62 -6.32 -40.50
N LYS A 350 -0.25 -7.38 -39.76
CA LYS A 350 -0.25 -8.77 -40.26
C LYS A 350 -1.62 -9.20 -40.79
N HIS A 351 -2.70 -8.78 -40.13
CA HIS A 351 -4.08 -9.11 -40.51
C HIS A 351 -4.72 -8.09 -41.48
N GLY A 352 -4.01 -7.03 -41.81
CA GLY A 352 -4.53 -5.99 -42.70
C GLY A 352 -5.72 -5.22 -42.14
N LEU A 353 -5.79 -5.10 -40.79
CA LEU A 353 -6.86 -4.43 -40.06
C LEU A 353 -6.36 -3.14 -39.42
N ASP A 354 -7.26 -2.18 -39.23
CA ASP A 354 -6.96 -1.08 -38.37
C ASP A 354 -6.80 -1.55 -36.89
N PHE A 355 -6.13 -0.77 -36.08
CA PHE A 355 -5.81 -1.14 -34.72
C PHE A 355 -7.04 -1.51 -33.87
N LYS A 356 -8.08 -0.70 -33.95
CA LYS A 356 -9.30 -0.89 -33.15
C LYS A 356 -10.06 -2.15 -33.57
N GLU A 357 -10.17 -2.37 -34.88
CA GLU A 357 -10.84 -3.56 -35.42
C GLU A 357 -10.07 -4.84 -35.08
N PHE A 358 -8.74 -4.80 -35.17
CA PHE A 358 -7.90 -5.92 -34.73
C PHE A 358 -8.11 -6.24 -33.25
N VAL A 359 -8.09 -5.25 -32.37
CA VAL A 359 -8.31 -5.44 -30.92
C VAL A 359 -9.69 -6.05 -30.66
N ASN A 360 -10.74 -5.57 -31.34
CA ASN A 360 -12.09 -6.11 -31.20
C ASN A 360 -12.16 -7.57 -31.62
N GLN A 361 -11.59 -7.94 -32.76
CA GLN A 361 -11.59 -9.31 -33.25
C GLN A 361 -10.70 -10.25 -32.41
N TYR A 362 -9.58 -9.75 -31.91
CA TYR A 362 -8.73 -10.49 -31.01
C TYR A 362 -9.43 -10.73 -29.66
N ASN A 363 -10.03 -9.72 -29.06
CA ASN A 363 -10.75 -9.83 -27.79
C ASN A 363 -11.96 -10.75 -27.87
N SER A 364 -12.67 -10.75 -29.00
CA SER A 364 -13.81 -11.64 -29.22
C SER A 364 -13.42 -13.10 -29.52
N GLY A 365 -12.15 -13.37 -29.77
CA GLY A 365 -11.65 -14.69 -30.15
C GLY A 365 -11.82 -15.05 -31.63
N GLN A 366 -12.23 -14.11 -32.49
CA GLN A 366 -12.30 -14.30 -33.94
C GLN A 366 -10.90 -14.43 -34.57
N ILE A 367 -9.94 -13.67 -34.06
CA ILE A 367 -8.53 -13.79 -34.42
C ILE A 367 -7.81 -14.50 -33.26
N LYS A 368 -6.98 -15.48 -33.61
CA LYS A 368 -6.13 -16.22 -32.68
C LYS A 368 -4.68 -15.94 -32.98
N GLU A 369 -3.96 -15.46 -31.96
CA GLU A 369 -2.52 -15.18 -32.01
C GLU A 369 -1.87 -15.77 -30.75
N PRO A 370 -1.33 -16.99 -30.83
CA PRO A 370 -0.75 -17.68 -29.66
C PRO A 370 0.43 -16.94 -29.02
N GLU A 371 1.27 -16.27 -29.81
CA GLU A 371 2.38 -15.48 -29.28
C GLU A 371 1.88 -14.24 -28.48
N LEU A 372 0.80 -13.64 -28.94
CA LEU A 372 0.16 -12.52 -28.28
C LEU A 372 -0.56 -12.97 -27.00
N ASP A 373 -1.18 -14.13 -27.02
CA ASP A 373 -1.78 -14.77 -25.84
C ASP A 373 -0.73 -15.01 -24.76
N GLU A 374 0.47 -15.49 -25.14
CA GLU A 374 1.58 -15.69 -24.21
C GLU A 374 2.08 -14.35 -23.64
N TYR A 375 2.19 -13.32 -24.47
CA TYR A 375 2.57 -11.98 -24.02
C TYR A 375 1.62 -11.48 -22.91
N PHE A 376 0.31 -11.58 -23.14
CA PHE A 376 -0.69 -11.14 -22.16
C PHE A 376 -0.81 -12.06 -20.95
N LEU A 377 -0.49 -13.34 -21.09
CA LEU A 377 -0.36 -14.23 -19.94
C LEU A 377 0.71 -13.73 -18.97
N HIS A 378 1.88 -13.37 -19.50
CA HIS A 378 2.96 -12.79 -18.68
C HIS A 378 2.60 -11.42 -18.13
N ASP A 379 1.97 -10.55 -18.91
CA ASP A 379 1.52 -9.23 -18.44
C ASP A 379 0.55 -9.36 -17.27
N ARG A 380 -0.44 -10.26 -17.35
CA ARG A 380 -1.37 -10.52 -16.23
C ARG A 380 -0.67 -11.10 -15.01
N SER A 381 0.31 -11.96 -15.21
CA SER A 381 1.13 -12.52 -14.15
C SER A 381 1.90 -11.42 -13.40
N VAL A 382 2.51 -10.49 -14.12
CA VAL A 382 3.18 -9.32 -13.53
C VAL A 382 2.22 -8.53 -12.64
N ARG A 383 1.02 -8.29 -13.11
CA ARG A 383 0.00 -7.52 -12.37
C ARG A 383 -0.52 -8.27 -11.14
N GLU A 384 -0.67 -9.59 -11.20
CA GLU A 384 -1.01 -10.40 -10.02
C GLU A 384 0.11 -10.38 -8.98
N SER A 385 1.35 -10.30 -9.40
CA SER A 385 2.51 -10.22 -8.49
C SER A 385 2.56 -8.92 -7.68
N GLY A 386 1.82 -7.90 -8.11
CA GLY A 386 1.86 -6.57 -7.51
C GLY A 386 3.10 -5.76 -7.88
N HIS A 387 4.02 -6.30 -8.68
CA HIS A 387 5.29 -5.67 -9.09
C HIS A 387 5.24 -5.17 -10.55
N ASP A 388 4.15 -4.57 -10.92
CA ASP A 388 3.94 -4.07 -12.27
C ASP A 388 4.48 -2.62 -12.38
N THR A 389 5.54 -2.41 -13.17
CA THR A 389 6.25 -3.43 -13.95
C THR A 389 7.72 -3.49 -13.56
N SER A 390 8.39 -4.53 -14.00
CA SER A 390 9.80 -4.77 -13.68
C SER A 390 10.44 -5.62 -14.79
N TYR A 391 11.70 -5.32 -15.13
CA TYR A 391 12.48 -6.18 -16.03
C TYR A 391 12.76 -7.57 -15.46
N ARG A 392 12.66 -7.72 -14.12
CA ARG A 392 12.68 -9.02 -13.44
C ARG A 392 11.65 -9.98 -14.02
N LEU A 393 10.49 -9.48 -14.38
CA LEU A 393 9.30 -10.26 -14.71
C LEU A 393 8.91 -10.19 -16.18
N GLU A 394 9.58 -9.34 -16.97
CA GLU A 394 9.19 -9.07 -18.35
C GLU A 394 9.23 -10.34 -19.21
N ARG A 395 8.09 -10.66 -19.83
CA ARG A 395 7.89 -11.80 -20.74
C ARG A 395 8.21 -13.18 -20.15
N VAL A 396 8.26 -13.29 -18.83
CA VAL A 396 8.67 -14.54 -18.15
C VAL A 396 7.89 -14.81 -16.87
N SER A 397 7.17 -13.84 -16.36
CA SER A 397 6.55 -13.86 -15.03
C SER A 397 5.73 -15.12 -14.75
N ALA A 398 4.89 -15.55 -15.69
CA ALA A 398 4.03 -16.73 -15.53
C ALA A 398 4.82 -18.06 -15.45
N HIS A 399 6.09 -18.07 -15.82
CA HIS A 399 6.98 -19.22 -15.69
C HIS A 399 7.76 -19.24 -14.36
N LEU A 400 7.73 -18.11 -13.62
CA LEU A 400 8.56 -17.97 -12.43
C LEU A 400 7.84 -18.39 -11.16
N ALA A 401 8.44 -19.35 -10.45
CA ALA A 401 8.21 -19.50 -9.03
C ALA A 401 9.01 -18.39 -8.34
N THR A 402 8.33 -17.34 -7.88
CA THR A 402 8.99 -16.19 -7.30
C THR A 402 9.30 -16.40 -5.82
N ILE A 403 10.36 -15.73 -5.35
CA ILE A 403 10.74 -15.71 -3.94
C ILE A 403 9.60 -15.19 -3.08
N ASP A 404 9.01 -14.08 -3.49
CA ASP A 404 7.95 -13.40 -2.76
C ASP A 404 6.75 -14.31 -2.54
N LEU A 405 6.19 -14.91 -3.60
CA LEU A 405 5.02 -15.77 -3.48
C LEU A 405 5.31 -17.01 -2.61
N ASN A 406 6.42 -17.67 -2.85
CA ASN A 406 6.74 -18.92 -2.12
C ASN A 406 7.11 -18.65 -0.67
N SER A 407 7.71 -17.52 -0.35
CA SER A 407 7.88 -17.06 1.03
C SER A 407 6.53 -16.82 1.72
N LEU A 408 5.59 -16.19 1.03
CA LEU A 408 4.23 -15.94 1.53
C LEU A 408 3.47 -17.25 1.75
N LEU A 409 3.60 -18.23 0.88
CA LEU A 409 2.94 -19.53 1.04
C LEU A 409 3.58 -20.36 2.16
N TYR A 410 4.89 -20.26 2.35
CA TYR A 410 5.54 -20.82 3.55
C TYR A 410 4.96 -20.17 4.82
N LYS A 411 4.79 -18.86 4.81
CA LYS A 411 4.18 -18.13 5.93
C LYS A 411 2.74 -18.59 6.19
N TYR A 412 1.93 -18.77 5.14
CA TYR A 412 0.60 -19.38 5.28
C TYR A 412 0.66 -20.74 5.95
N GLU A 413 1.53 -21.60 5.48
CA GLU A 413 1.66 -22.97 6.01
C GLU A 413 2.09 -22.97 7.48
N ALA A 414 3.10 -22.19 7.83
CA ALA A 414 3.58 -22.07 9.19
C ALA A 414 2.55 -21.41 10.13
N ASP A 415 1.88 -20.37 9.68
CA ASP A 415 0.86 -19.66 10.46
C ASP A 415 -0.39 -20.51 10.67
N ILE A 416 -0.86 -21.24 9.66
CA ILE A 416 -2.02 -22.12 9.77
C ILE A 416 -1.71 -23.26 10.74
N ALA A 417 -0.53 -23.87 10.68
CA ALA A 417 -0.10 -24.89 11.64
C ALA A 417 -0.17 -24.35 13.08
N ARG A 418 0.36 -23.16 13.28
CA ARG A 418 0.34 -22.50 14.58
C ARG A 418 -1.07 -22.15 15.04
N LEU A 419 -1.91 -21.63 14.17
CA LEU A 419 -3.31 -21.28 14.47
C LEU A 419 -4.09 -22.52 14.93
N ILE A 420 -3.97 -23.61 14.18
CA ILE A 420 -4.66 -24.88 14.53
C ILE A 420 -4.16 -25.42 15.86
N ARG A 421 -2.86 -25.39 16.11
CA ARG A 421 -2.26 -25.87 17.36
C ARG A 421 -2.65 -25.01 18.56
N ALA A 422 -2.47 -23.70 18.45
CA ALA A 422 -2.63 -22.79 19.58
C ALA A 422 -4.09 -22.48 19.92
N PHE A 423 -4.99 -22.47 18.93
CA PHE A 423 -6.37 -21.98 19.10
C PHE A 423 -7.45 -23.03 18.86
N PHE A 424 -7.15 -24.10 18.14
CA PHE A 424 -8.17 -25.08 17.71
C PHE A 424 -7.86 -26.53 18.09
N GLY A 425 -6.98 -26.73 19.06
CA GLY A 425 -6.73 -28.05 19.65
C GLY A 425 -6.11 -29.09 18.70
N ASP A 426 -5.18 -28.66 17.86
CA ASP A 426 -4.47 -29.46 16.85
C ASP A 426 -5.34 -30.00 15.70
N ARG A 427 -6.64 -29.75 15.73
CA ARG A 427 -7.58 -30.20 14.69
C ARG A 427 -8.68 -29.15 14.51
N LEU A 428 -8.81 -28.66 13.28
CA LEU A 428 -9.84 -27.72 12.88
C LEU A 428 -10.86 -28.39 11.95
N THR A 429 -12.13 -28.40 12.35
CA THR A 429 -13.23 -28.83 11.47
C THR A 429 -13.51 -27.75 10.43
N ILE A 430 -13.65 -28.15 9.18
CA ILE A 430 -13.93 -27.26 8.05
C ILE A 430 -15.42 -27.34 7.72
N PRO A 431 -16.22 -26.30 7.99
CA PRO A 431 -17.61 -26.22 7.57
C PRO A 431 -17.72 -26.29 6.05
N LYS A 432 -18.86 -26.76 5.58
CA LYS A 432 -19.10 -26.99 4.14
C LYS A 432 -18.83 -25.75 3.27
N GLU A 433 -19.22 -24.58 3.74
CA GLU A 433 -19.04 -23.31 3.03
C GLU A 433 -17.58 -22.89 2.85
N TRP A 434 -16.67 -23.43 3.67
CA TRP A 434 -15.23 -23.19 3.59
C TRP A 434 -14.45 -24.34 2.96
N GLN A 435 -15.11 -25.43 2.67
CA GLN A 435 -14.46 -26.62 2.14
C GLN A 435 -14.06 -26.42 0.68
N ALA A 436 -12.78 -26.63 0.38
CA ALA A 436 -12.32 -26.66 -0.99
C ALA A 436 -12.66 -27.99 -1.67
N PRO A 437 -12.94 -28.00 -2.98
CA PRO A 437 -13.27 -29.23 -3.70
C PRO A 437 -12.21 -30.32 -3.54
N GLY A 438 -12.64 -31.54 -3.21
CA GLY A 438 -11.76 -32.70 -3.07
C GLY A 438 -10.88 -32.72 -1.84
N LYS A 439 -11.09 -31.82 -0.89
CA LYS A 439 -10.33 -31.76 0.38
C LYS A 439 -11.14 -32.32 1.53
N GLU A 440 -10.43 -32.77 2.57
CA GLU A 440 -11.03 -33.27 3.81
C GLU A 440 -11.86 -32.18 4.52
N ASN A 441 -12.78 -32.61 5.39
CA ASN A 441 -13.57 -31.68 6.21
C ASN A 441 -12.88 -31.31 7.54
N PHE A 442 -11.61 -31.58 7.68
CA PHE A 442 -10.80 -31.20 8.82
C PHE A 442 -9.34 -30.94 8.39
N GLU A 443 -8.66 -30.17 9.19
CA GLU A 443 -7.23 -29.89 9.06
C GLU A 443 -6.51 -30.13 10.38
N THR A 444 -5.26 -30.56 10.30
CA THR A 444 -4.41 -30.77 11.48
C THR A 444 -3.15 -29.93 11.41
N SER A 445 -2.65 -29.51 12.58
CA SER A 445 -1.41 -28.73 12.66
C SER A 445 -0.21 -29.47 12.06
N SER A 446 -0.12 -30.79 12.26
CA SER A 446 0.99 -31.60 11.73
C SER A 446 1.04 -31.64 10.20
N THR A 447 -0.10 -31.64 9.54
CA THR A 447 -0.15 -31.57 8.06
C THR A 447 0.46 -30.27 7.55
N TRP A 448 0.15 -29.16 8.18
CA TRP A 448 0.66 -27.85 7.78
C TRP A 448 2.14 -27.67 8.14
N ASP A 449 2.61 -28.22 9.25
CA ASP A 449 4.02 -28.26 9.59
C ASP A 449 4.84 -29.00 8.51
N ARG A 450 4.33 -30.15 8.04
CA ARG A 450 4.99 -30.91 6.96
C ARG A 450 5.04 -30.12 5.64
N ARG A 451 3.97 -29.41 5.31
CA ARG A 451 3.91 -28.54 4.12
C ARG A 451 4.94 -27.41 4.18
N ALA A 452 5.02 -26.75 5.30
CA ALA A 452 5.98 -25.68 5.55
C ALA A 452 7.43 -26.20 5.42
N LYS A 453 7.73 -27.32 6.06
CA LYS A 453 9.04 -27.96 5.97
C LYS A 453 9.40 -28.36 4.54
N LYS A 454 8.46 -28.94 3.81
CA LYS A 454 8.66 -29.32 2.41
C LYS A 454 8.95 -28.11 1.53
N ARG A 455 8.19 -27.03 1.67
CA ARG A 455 8.42 -25.79 0.89
C ARG A 455 9.78 -25.19 1.19
N ARG A 456 10.17 -25.11 2.45
CA ARG A 456 11.51 -24.64 2.85
C ARG A 456 12.62 -25.46 2.17
N GLN A 457 12.49 -26.79 2.18
CA GLN A 457 13.47 -27.66 1.54
C GLN A 457 13.56 -27.44 0.03
N ILE A 458 12.43 -27.26 -0.63
CA ILE A 458 12.38 -26.98 -2.07
C ILE A 458 12.99 -25.61 -2.37
N MET A 459 12.64 -24.59 -1.61
CA MET A 459 13.19 -23.25 -1.78
C MET A 459 14.70 -23.21 -1.54
N ASP A 460 15.19 -23.94 -0.55
CA ASP A 460 16.61 -24.05 -0.29
C ASP A 460 17.36 -24.70 -1.47
N LYS A 461 16.79 -25.73 -2.05
CA LYS A 461 17.36 -26.44 -3.19
C LYS A 461 17.30 -25.65 -4.49
N LEU A 462 16.17 -25.02 -4.80
CA LEU A 462 15.91 -24.43 -6.12
C LEU A 462 16.15 -22.92 -6.17
N MET A 463 16.05 -22.22 -5.05
CA MET A 463 16.02 -20.74 -5.03
C MET A 463 17.21 -20.13 -4.30
N TRP A 464 17.80 -20.80 -3.33
CA TRP A 464 18.98 -20.30 -2.62
C TRP A 464 20.22 -20.36 -3.50
N ASN A 465 21.00 -19.28 -3.52
CA ASN A 465 22.27 -19.18 -4.23
C ASN A 465 23.38 -18.86 -3.22
N GLU A 466 24.19 -19.86 -2.88
CA GLU A 466 25.23 -19.72 -1.87
C GLU A 466 26.33 -18.73 -2.28
N ALA A 467 26.69 -18.70 -3.56
CA ALA A 467 27.73 -17.79 -4.06
C ALA A 467 27.30 -16.32 -3.96
N LYS A 468 26.05 -16.02 -4.25
CA LYS A 468 25.47 -14.67 -4.17
C LYS A 468 24.98 -14.31 -2.76
N GLY A 469 24.74 -15.29 -1.91
CA GLY A 469 24.22 -15.08 -0.57
C GLY A 469 22.80 -14.56 -0.52
N MET A 470 21.95 -14.96 -1.46
CA MET A 470 20.55 -14.56 -1.54
C MET A 470 19.69 -15.56 -2.30
N TYR A 471 18.38 -15.41 -2.21
CA TYR A 471 17.43 -16.19 -3.00
C TYR A 471 17.18 -15.55 -4.35
N PHE A 472 16.93 -16.40 -5.36
CA PHE A 472 16.53 -16.01 -6.71
C PHE A 472 15.24 -16.68 -7.11
N ASP A 473 14.50 -16.06 -8.01
CA ASP A 473 13.35 -16.69 -8.64
C ASP A 473 13.79 -17.93 -9.42
N TYR A 474 12.91 -18.92 -9.46
CA TYR A 474 13.15 -20.16 -10.19
C TYR A 474 12.25 -20.23 -11.42
N ASN A 475 12.85 -20.35 -12.60
CA ASN A 475 12.10 -20.55 -13.84
C ASN A 475 11.68 -22.02 -13.96
N THR A 476 10.39 -22.28 -13.83
CA THR A 476 9.83 -23.64 -13.83
C THR A 476 9.85 -24.31 -15.20
N VAL A 477 9.95 -23.54 -16.28
CA VAL A 477 10.06 -24.06 -17.67
C VAL A 477 11.50 -24.38 -18.01
N GLU A 478 12.42 -23.47 -17.77
CA GLU A 478 13.85 -23.63 -18.02
C GLU A 478 14.56 -24.47 -16.94
N LYS A 479 13.90 -24.66 -15.78
CA LYS A 479 14.38 -25.43 -14.64
C LYS A 479 15.72 -24.94 -14.10
N GLN A 480 15.83 -23.61 -13.96
CA GLN A 480 17.01 -22.94 -13.42
C GLN A 480 16.65 -21.63 -12.74
N GLN A 481 17.52 -21.14 -11.87
CA GLN A 481 17.39 -19.83 -11.27
C GLN A 481 17.52 -18.75 -12.33
N THR A 482 16.80 -17.63 -12.12
CA THR A 482 17.04 -16.38 -12.85
C THR A 482 18.22 -15.65 -12.23
N GLY A 483 18.81 -14.71 -12.97
CA GLY A 483 19.93 -13.91 -12.47
C GLY A 483 19.53 -12.54 -11.90
N TYR A 484 18.25 -12.22 -11.79
CA TYR A 484 17.80 -10.92 -11.33
C TYR A 484 17.84 -10.81 -9.80
N GLU A 485 18.60 -9.86 -9.29
CA GLU A 485 18.71 -9.57 -7.87
C GLU A 485 17.59 -8.64 -7.42
N SER A 486 16.62 -9.19 -6.70
CA SER A 486 15.42 -8.49 -6.22
C SER A 486 15.41 -8.33 -4.70
N ALA A 487 14.95 -7.18 -4.22
CA ALA A 487 14.75 -6.95 -2.79
C ALA A 487 13.75 -7.93 -2.15
N THR A 488 12.96 -8.63 -2.93
CA THR A 488 12.07 -9.69 -2.44
C THR A 488 12.83 -10.86 -1.81
N THR A 489 14.15 -10.95 -2.00
CA THR A 489 14.98 -11.94 -1.28
C THR A 489 14.80 -11.82 0.24
N PHE A 490 14.59 -10.61 0.76
CA PHE A 490 14.38 -10.39 2.20
C PHE A 490 13.00 -10.87 2.70
N TRP A 491 12.07 -11.17 1.80
CA TRP A 491 10.79 -11.77 2.18
C TRP A 491 10.95 -13.19 2.74
N ALA A 492 12.00 -13.90 2.33
CA ALA A 492 12.37 -15.17 2.92
C ALA A 492 12.80 -15.02 4.40
N MET A 493 13.42 -13.91 4.77
CA MET A 493 13.70 -13.59 6.16
C MET A 493 12.40 -13.20 6.90
N TRP A 494 11.58 -12.37 6.30
CA TRP A 494 10.28 -12.00 6.89
C TRP A 494 9.42 -13.21 7.21
N ALA A 495 9.33 -14.17 6.29
CA ALA A 495 8.53 -15.39 6.46
C ALA A 495 9.16 -16.42 7.40
N GLY A 496 10.44 -16.33 7.66
CA GLY A 496 11.19 -17.31 8.45
C GLY A 496 11.70 -18.52 7.66
N VAL A 497 11.79 -18.42 6.34
CA VAL A 497 12.31 -19.47 5.46
C VAL A 497 13.80 -19.67 5.63
N ALA A 498 14.55 -18.57 5.72
CA ALA A 498 15.99 -18.59 5.83
C ALA A 498 16.45 -19.25 7.16
N THR A 499 17.52 -20.04 7.09
CA THR A 499 18.21 -20.48 8.30
C THR A 499 18.92 -19.28 8.94
N PRO A 500 19.27 -19.32 10.24
CA PRO A 500 20.07 -18.26 10.87
C PRO A 500 21.37 -17.98 10.13
N ARG A 501 22.04 -19.00 9.59
CA ARG A 501 23.25 -18.86 8.80
C ARG A 501 22.97 -18.16 7.46
N GLN A 502 21.90 -18.54 6.77
CA GLN A 502 21.52 -17.88 5.52
C GLN A 502 21.16 -16.41 5.76
N ALA A 503 20.44 -16.11 6.83
CA ALA A 503 20.12 -14.74 7.21
C ALA A 503 21.40 -13.91 7.47
N GLN A 504 22.38 -14.46 8.19
CA GLN A 504 23.68 -13.81 8.40
C GLN A 504 24.39 -13.53 7.08
N VAL A 505 24.42 -14.50 6.18
CA VAL A 505 25.04 -14.36 4.85
C VAL A 505 24.30 -13.28 4.02
N MET A 506 22.97 -13.25 4.08
CA MET A 506 22.17 -12.26 3.38
C MET A 506 22.45 -10.82 3.87
N VAL A 507 22.62 -10.64 5.18
CA VAL A 507 22.97 -9.34 5.75
C VAL A 507 24.38 -8.92 5.32
N GLU A 508 25.33 -9.84 5.26
CA GLU A 508 26.71 -9.55 4.88
C GLU A 508 26.90 -9.32 3.38
N LYS A 509 26.26 -10.13 2.54
CA LYS A 509 26.47 -10.15 1.08
C LYS A 509 25.36 -9.48 0.28
N ALA A 510 24.09 -9.74 0.61
CA ALA A 510 22.96 -9.23 -0.15
C ALA A 510 22.61 -7.78 0.24
N LEU A 511 22.48 -7.48 1.51
CA LEU A 511 22.04 -6.15 1.98
C LEU A 511 22.85 -5.00 1.39
N PRO A 512 24.19 -5.04 1.32
CA PRO A 512 24.98 -3.95 0.74
C PRO A 512 24.69 -3.68 -0.74
N ARG A 513 24.13 -4.63 -1.45
CA ARG A 513 23.76 -4.47 -2.88
C ARG A 513 22.46 -3.70 -3.08
N PHE A 514 21.62 -3.62 -2.06
CA PHE A 514 20.31 -2.98 -2.11
C PHE A 514 20.23 -1.69 -1.30
N GLU A 515 21.04 -1.56 -0.27
CA GLU A 515 20.99 -0.40 0.64
C GLU A 515 21.56 0.86 -0.01
N VAL A 516 20.74 1.92 -0.03
CA VAL A 516 21.09 3.24 -0.57
C VAL A 516 20.62 4.32 0.38
N HIS A 517 20.76 5.58 -0.02
CA HIS A 517 20.44 6.74 0.82
C HIS A 517 19.05 6.67 1.48
N GLY A 518 17.99 6.35 0.73
CA GLY A 518 16.60 6.33 1.19
C GLY A 518 16.08 4.97 1.63
N GLY A 519 16.94 3.98 1.81
CA GLY A 519 16.57 2.62 2.20
C GLY A 519 16.99 1.57 1.17
N LEU A 520 16.06 0.72 0.75
CA LEU A 520 16.33 -0.35 -0.20
C LEU A 520 15.78 -0.03 -1.59
N VAL A 521 16.59 -0.27 -2.62
CA VAL A 521 16.11 -0.33 -4.01
C VAL A 521 15.36 -1.63 -4.27
N SER A 522 14.40 -1.59 -5.20
CA SER A 522 13.60 -2.78 -5.56
C SER A 522 14.41 -3.89 -6.20
N GLY A 523 15.43 -3.53 -6.95
CA GLY A 523 16.39 -4.42 -7.57
C GLY A 523 17.73 -3.69 -7.77
N THR A 524 18.79 -4.45 -8.03
CA THR A 524 20.10 -3.85 -8.27
C THR A 524 20.16 -3.18 -9.65
N GLU A 525 20.99 -2.14 -9.77
CA GLU A 525 21.25 -1.46 -11.04
C GLU A 525 21.79 -2.40 -12.10
N GLU A 526 22.70 -3.29 -11.69
CA GLU A 526 23.27 -4.33 -12.54
C GLU A 526 22.17 -5.24 -13.13
N SER A 527 21.23 -5.69 -12.31
CA SER A 527 20.13 -6.56 -12.75
C SER A 527 19.15 -5.86 -13.66
N ARG A 528 18.85 -4.59 -13.39
CA ARG A 528 18.04 -3.76 -14.27
C ARG A 528 18.67 -3.64 -15.66
N GLY A 529 19.98 -3.48 -15.71
CA GLY A 529 20.73 -3.23 -16.93
C GLY A 529 20.60 -1.78 -17.43
N PRO A 530 21.11 -1.48 -18.64
CA PRO A 530 21.08 -0.14 -19.19
C PRO A 530 19.66 0.36 -19.50
N VAL A 531 19.42 1.65 -19.32
CA VAL A 531 18.16 2.33 -19.65
C VAL A 531 18.38 3.34 -20.76
N GLY A 532 17.35 3.59 -21.57
CA GLY A 532 17.37 4.52 -22.68
C GLY A 532 15.98 4.68 -23.30
N VAL A 533 15.89 5.34 -24.44
CA VAL A 533 14.61 5.62 -25.11
C VAL A 533 13.81 4.35 -25.40
N HIS A 534 14.47 3.26 -25.81
CA HIS A 534 13.82 1.99 -26.13
C HIS A 534 13.77 1.00 -24.95
N ARG A 535 14.35 1.38 -23.82
CA ARG A 535 14.35 0.57 -22.60
C ARG A 535 14.26 1.50 -21.39
N PRO A 536 13.05 2.06 -21.14
CA PRO A 536 12.85 3.05 -20.08
C PRO A 536 12.92 2.44 -18.69
N ASN A 537 12.99 3.29 -17.66
CA ASN A 537 12.86 2.86 -16.28
C ASN A 537 11.51 2.17 -16.05
N ARG A 538 11.56 1.08 -15.29
CA ARG A 538 10.39 0.39 -14.75
C ARG A 538 10.26 0.73 -13.27
N GLN A 539 9.03 0.91 -12.80
CA GLN A 539 8.80 1.44 -11.45
C GLN A 539 9.21 0.49 -10.31
N TRP A 540 9.27 -0.82 -10.57
CA TRP A 540 9.72 -1.82 -9.59
C TRP A 540 11.16 -2.31 -9.82
N ASP A 541 11.96 -1.48 -10.45
CA ASP A 541 13.39 -1.68 -10.63
C ASP A 541 14.21 -0.55 -9.97
N PHE A 542 15.53 -0.67 -9.99
CA PHE A 542 16.43 0.42 -9.62
C PHE A 542 16.11 1.68 -10.45
N PRO A 543 16.08 2.89 -9.92
CA PRO A 543 16.50 3.31 -8.58
C PRO A 543 15.35 3.46 -7.57
N PHE A 544 14.21 2.86 -7.82
CA PHE A 544 12.99 3.09 -7.04
C PHE A 544 12.90 2.15 -5.84
N GLY A 545 12.29 2.67 -4.77
CA GLY A 545 11.98 1.94 -3.56
C GLY A 545 10.51 2.08 -3.18
N TRP A 546 9.95 1.04 -2.57
CA TRP A 546 8.55 0.89 -2.24
C TRP A 546 8.35 0.45 -0.81
N ALA A 547 7.32 1.00 -0.16
CA ALA A 547 7.02 0.73 1.24
C ALA A 547 6.91 -0.77 1.60
N PRO A 548 6.24 -1.63 0.81
CA PRO A 548 6.16 -3.05 1.16
C PRO A 548 7.52 -3.74 1.31
N GLN A 549 8.43 -3.47 0.41
CA GLN A 549 9.77 -4.07 0.43
C GLN A 549 10.61 -3.56 1.60
N GLN A 550 10.44 -2.28 1.97
CA GLN A 550 11.07 -1.70 3.15
C GLN A 550 10.57 -2.39 4.42
N ILE A 551 9.27 -2.41 4.62
CA ILE A 551 8.62 -2.95 5.83
C ILE A 551 8.98 -4.43 6.04
N LEU A 552 8.89 -5.24 5.01
CA LEU A 552 9.17 -6.68 5.11
C LEU A 552 10.63 -6.95 5.40
N ALA A 553 11.55 -6.16 4.83
CA ALA A 553 12.98 -6.25 5.14
C ALA A 553 13.26 -5.91 6.61
N TRP A 554 12.70 -4.81 7.14
CA TRP A 554 12.88 -4.44 8.55
C TRP A 554 12.37 -5.56 9.48
N THR A 555 11.18 -6.05 9.20
CA THR A 555 10.58 -7.13 10.00
C THR A 555 11.41 -8.41 9.92
N GLY A 556 11.91 -8.75 8.74
CA GLY A 556 12.80 -9.87 8.54
C GLY A 556 14.12 -9.75 9.31
N MET A 557 14.73 -8.58 9.28
CA MET A 557 15.95 -8.30 10.07
C MET A 557 15.69 -8.48 11.56
N LEU A 558 14.59 -7.92 12.07
CA LEU A 558 14.20 -8.06 13.48
C LEU A 558 13.97 -9.53 13.87
N ARG A 559 13.36 -10.31 12.99
CA ARG A 559 13.12 -11.74 13.23
C ARG A 559 14.40 -12.52 13.53
N TYR A 560 15.48 -12.17 12.89
CA TYR A 560 16.78 -12.85 13.05
C TYR A 560 17.76 -12.11 14.00
N GLY A 561 17.29 -11.07 14.70
CA GLY A 561 18.09 -10.35 15.69
C GLY A 561 19.00 -9.26 15.13
N PHE A 562 18.81 -8.86 13.87
CA PHE A 562 19.53 -7.75 13.23
C PHE A 562 18.83 -6.42 13.50
N GLU A 563 18.73 -6.05 14.76
CA GLU A 563 18.03 -4.85 15.20
C GLU A 563 18.67 -3.56 14.67
N GLU A 564 19.99 -3.48 14.70
CA GLU A 564 20.73 -2.30 14.19
C GLU A 564 20.47 -2.08 12.71
N GLU A 565 20.52 -3.13 11.91
CA GLU A 565 20.25 -3.06 10.46
C GLU A 565 18.79 -2.68 10.18
N ALA A 566 17.85 -3.24 10.92
CA ALA A 566 16.43 -2.87 10.80
C ALA A 566 16.22 -1.38 11.12
N GLN A 567 16.79 -0.87 12.19
CA GLN A 567 16.71 0.53 12.58
C GLN A 567 17.36 1.45 11.54
N ARG A 568 18.51 1.08 11.03
CA ARG A 568 19.22 1.85 10.00
C ARG A 568 18.40 1.96 8.71
N LEU A 569 17.87 0.83 8.21
CA LEU A 569 17.06 0.82 7.02
C LEU A 569 15.77 1.62 7.18
N ALA A 570 15.09 1.45 8.30
CA ALA A 570 13.90 2.23 8.63
C ALA A 570 14.21 3.72 8.74
N TYR A 571 15.31 4.09 9.40
CA TYR A 571 15.74 5.49 9.51
C TYR A 571 15.96 6.14 8.14
N ARG A 572 16.66 5.47 7.23
CA ARG A 572 16.90 5.97 5.88
C ARG A 572 15.60 6.26 5.13
N TRP A 573 14.64 5.33 5.17
CA TRP A 573 13.34 5.49 4.54
C TRP A 573 12.53 6.63 5.17
N ILE A 574 12.38 6.62 6.47
CA ILE A 574 11.65 7.65 7.22
C ILE A 574 12.27 9.03 7.03
N TYR A 575 13.60 9.14 7.04
CA TYR A 575 14.30 10.38 6.73
C TYR A 575 13.90 10.94 5.36
N MET A 576 13.95 10.11 4.34
CA MET A 576 13.63 10.52 2.98
C MET A 576 12.16 10.98 2.86
N VAL A 577 11.22 10.23 3.44
CA VAL A 577 9.81 10.61 3.47
C VAL A 577 9.60 11.92 4.21
N THR A 578 10.25 12.09 5.37
CA THR A 578 10.17 13.33 6.16
C THR A 578 10.74 14.53 5.41
N LYS A 579 11.87 14.35 4.75
CA LYS A 579 12.51 15.41 3.96
C LYS A 579 11.61 15.88 2.82
N ALA A 580 11.04 14.97 2.05
CA ALA A 580 10.10 15.31 0.99
C ALA A 580 8.84 16.00 1.55
N PHE A 581 8.32 15.52 2.67
CA PHE A 581 7.19 16.14 3.37
C PHE A 581 7.48 17.59 3.77
N VAL A 582 8.66 17.86 4.32
CA VAL A 582 9.08 19.21 4.75
C VAL A 582 9.28 20.15 3.55
N ASP A 583 9.92 19.69 2.51
CA ASP A 583 10.33 20.51 1.38
C ASP A 583 9.19 20.77 0.36
N PHE A 584 8.22 19.86 0.28
CA PHE A 584 7.20 19.83 -0.78
C PHE A 584 5.77 19.82 -0.24
N ASN A 585 5.45 20.78 0.63
CA ASN A 585 4.09 21.09 1.06
C ASN A 585 3.31 19.91 1.67
N GLY A 586 4.01 19.07 2.43
CA GLY A 586 3.38 17.94 3.12
C GLY A 586 3.08 16.73 2.24
N ILE A 587 3.75 16.60 1.11
CA ILE A 587 3.55 15.50 0.16
C ILE A 587 3.98 14.16 0.74
N VAL A 588 3.15 13.14 0.53
CA VAL A 588 3.47 11.71 0.76
C VAL A 588 2.97 10.93 -0.44
N VAL A 589 3.88 10.29 -1.16
CA VAL A 589 3.61 9.68 -2.46
C VAL A 589 3.75 8.17 -2.44
N GLU A 590 3.38 7.52 -3.53
CA GLU A 590 3.30 6.06 -3.65
C GLU A 590 4.66 5.35 -3.62
N LYS A 591 5.67 5.97 -4.22
CA LYS A 591 7.03 5.44 -4.35
C LYS A 591 8.06 6.57 -4.41
N TYR A 592 9.33 6.23 -4.24
CA TYR A 592 10.40 7.20 -4.24
C TYR A 592 11.60 6.70 -5.04
N ASP A 593 12.35 7.63 -5.62
CA ASP A 593 13.73 7.36 -6.04
C ASP A 593 14.60 7.41 -4.78
N VAL A 594 14.90 6.25 -4.23
CA VAL A 594 15.61 6.12 -2.95
C VAL A 594 17.10 6.43 -3.03
N THR A 595 17.63 6.63 -4.23
CA THR A 595 19.03 7.05 -4.44
C THR A 595 19.22 8.56 -4.38
N ARG A 596 18.13 9.34 -4.51
CA ARG A 596 18.19 10.79 -4.58
C ARG A 596 18.19 11.44 -3.20
N GLN A 597 19.08 12.40 -3.01
CA GLN A 597 19.09 13.25 -1.82
C GLN A 597 18.15 14.46 -1.94
N VAL A 598 17.82 14.85 -3.15
CA VAL A 598 16.91 15.96 -3.47
C VAL A 598 15.79 15.45 -4.36
N ASP A 599 14.56 15.88 -4.09
CA ASP A 599 13.38 15.54 -4.88
C ASP A 599 13.12 14.04 -5.05
N PRO A 600 13.19 13.21 -4.01
CA PRO A 600 13.06 11.76 -4.15
C PRO A 600 11.67 11.33 -4.64
N HIS A 601 10.65 12.20 -4.50
CA HIS A 601 9.28 11.97 -4.96
C HIS A 601 9.11 12.18 -6.47
N LYS A 602 10.06 12.80 -7.14
CA LYS A 602 10.07 12.99 -8.60
C LYS A 602 10.56 11.71 -9.27
N VAL A 603 9.61 10.88 -9.66
CA VAL A 603 9.85 9.56 -10.24
C VAL A 603 9.52 9.60 -11.73
N THR A 604 10.48 9.23 -12.56
CA THR A 604 10.29 9.09 -14.01
C THR A 604 10.19 7.62 -14.35
N ALA A 605 8.98 7.10 -14.40
CA ALA A 605 8.65 5.73 -14.75
C ALA A 605 7.33 5.69 -15.54
N GLU A 606 6.91 4.49 -15.97
CA GLU A 606 5.79 4.33 -16.90
C GLU A 606 4.41 4.77 -16.38
N TYR A 607 4.20 4.82 -15.07
CA TYR A 607 2.87 5.13 -14.50
C TYR A 607 2.83 6.44 -13.68
N GLY A 608 3.87 7.25 -13.73
CA GLY A 608 3.94 8.44 -12.88
C GLY A 608 4.05 8.09 -11.39
N ASN A 609 3.72 9.03 -10.52
CA ASN A 609 3.81 8.83 -9.06
C ASN A 609 2.53 9.34 -8.37
N GLN A 610 1.71 8.42 -7.90
CA GLN A 610 0.45 8.75 -7.24
C GLN A 610 0.68 9.63 -6.01
N GLY A 611 -0.12 10.69 -5.89
CA GLY A 611 0.02 11.68 -4.83
C GLY A 611 0.97 12.84 -5.15
N SER A 612 1.61 12.87 -6.33
CA SER A 612 2.48 13.98 -6.76
C SER A 612 1.80 14.98 -7.71
N ASP A 613 0.75 14.56 -8.40
CA ASP A 613 0.15 15.31 -9.52
C ASP A 613 -1.09 16.11 -9.11
N PHE A 614 -1.23 16.47 -7.84
CA PHE A 614 -2.36 17.26 -7.38
C PHE A 614 -1.99 18.73 -7.15
N LYS A 615 -3.00 19.59 -7.21
CA LYS A 615 -2.89 20.98 -6.82
C LYS A 615 -3.46 21.17 -5.40
N GLY A 616 -2.80 21.99 -4.61
CA GLY A 616 -3.23 22.29 -3.26
C GLY A 616 -2.50 21.48 -2.18
N VAL A 617 -3.12 21.33 -1.02
CA VAL A 617 -2.52 20.65 0.13
C VAL A 617 -2.81 19.15 0.13
N ALA A 618 -1.85 18.37 0.58
CA ALA A 618 -2.02 16.92 0.74
C ALA A 618 -3.06 16.61 1.84
N THR A 619 -4.02 15.77 1.52
CA THR A 619 -5.13 15.42 2.42
C THR A 619 -5.17 13.95 2.81
N GLU A 620 -4.54 13.06 2.04
CA GLU A 620 -4.62 11.60 2.25
C GLU A 620 -3.28 10.87 2.25
N GLY A 621 -2.21 11.47 1.75
CA GLY A 621 -0.94 10.76 1.54
C GLY A 621 -1.09 9.57 0.61
N PHE A 622 -0.37 8.48 0.90
CA PHE A 622 -0.49 7.20 0.20
C PHE A 622 -0.47 6.05 1.21
N GLY A 623 -1.43 5.14 1.14
CA GLY A 623 -1.77 4.18 2.18
C GLY A 623 -0.60 3.41 2.78
N TRP A 624 0.16 2.66 1.97
CA TRP A 624 1.29 1.89 2.51
C TRP A 624 2.50 2.73 2.89
N VAL A 625 2.67 3.93 2.32
CA VAL A 625 3.72 4.85 2.79
C VAL A 625 3.34 5.44 4.14
N ASN A 626 2.07 5.84 4.32
CA ASN A 626 1.52 6.25 5.62
C ASN A 626 1.79 5.17 6.67
N ALA A 627 1.46 3.92 6.37
CA ALA A 627 1.68 2.79 7.26
C ALA A 627 3.16 2.54 7.55
N SER A 628 4.03 2.62 6.55
CA SER A 628 5.47 2.44 6.70
C SER A 628 6.09 3.50 7.62
N TYR A 629 5.58 4.72 7.55
CA TYR A 629 6.02 5.80 8.43
C TYR A 629 5.70 5.51 9.89
N ILE A 630 4.45 5.20 10.17
CA ILE A 630 3.98 4.86 11.52
C ILE A 630 4.69 3.60 12.06
N TYR A 631 4.78 2.57 11.25
CA TYR A 631 5.42 1.30 11.63
C TYR A 631 6.93 1.44 11.85
N GLY A 632 7.61 2.18 10.96
CA GLY A 632 9.04 2.43 11.07
C GLY A 632 9.42 3.22 12.32
N LEU A 633 8.60 4.19 12.74
CA LEU A 633 8.83 4.93 13.99
C LEU A 633 8.80 4.04 15.23
N GLN A 634 8.08 2.93 15.21
CA GLN A 634 8.03 1.97 16.32
C GLN A 634 9.36 1.23 16.53
N ILE A 635 10.17 1.12 15.48
CA ILE A 635 11.45 0.41 15.53
C ILE A 635 12.55 1.29 16.11
N MET A 636 12.35 2.61 16.16
CA MET A 636 13.35 3.61 16.50
C MET A 636 13.28 4.03 17.97
N ASP A 637 14.44 4.37 18.52
CA ASP A 637 14.53 4.99 19.83
C ASP A 637 14.27 6.51 19.79
N THR A 638 14.24 7.13 20.97
CA THR A 638 13.97 8.57 21.11
C THR A 638 15.03 9.44 20.44
N HIS A 639 16.31 9.03 20.46
CA HIS A 639 17.39 9.79 19.84
C HIS A 639 17.26 9.80 18.32
N MET A 640 16.93 8.65 17.74
CA MET A 640 16.66 8.54 16.30
C MET A 640 15.47 9.43 15.89
N LYS A 641 14.39 9.40 16.64
CA LYS A 641 13.18 10.21 16.35
C LYS A 641 13.48 11.73 16.44
N ARG A 642 14.30 12.16 17.41
CA ARG A 642 14.72 13.56 17.50
C ARG A 642 15.57 13.97 16.30
N ALA A 643 16.51 13.14 15.91
CA ALA A 643 17.35 13.41 14.74
C ALA A 643 16.52 13.47 13.44
N LEU A 644 15.55 12.59 13.28
CA LEU A 644 14.60 12.64 12.17
C LEU A 644 13.76 13.92 12.17
N GLY A 645 13.30 14.37 13.34
CA GLY A 645 12.58 15.63 13.49
C GLY A 645 13.41 16.86 13.13
N ALA A 646 14.72 16.79 13.30
CA ALA A 646 15.68 17.79 12.85
C ALA A 646 16.12 17.58 11.39
N VAL A 647 15.52 16.65 10.68
CA VAL A 647 15.84 16.28 9.29
C VAL A 647 17.35 15.97 9.12
N THR A 648 17.86 15.12 10.02
CA THR A 648 19.26 14.71 10.02
C THR A 648 19.44 13.42 9.25
N THR A 649 20.40 13.35 8.32
CA THR A 649 20.73 12.14 7.58
C THR A 649 21.24 11.03 8.50
N TRP A 650 21.10 9.76 8.09
CA TRP A 650 21.65 8.64 8.84
C TRP A 650 23.16 8.78 9.09
N ASP A 651 23.92 9.14 8.07
CA ASP A 651 25.38 9.23 8.19
C ASP A 651 25.81 10.32 9.18
N THR A 652 25.11 11.45 9.21
CA THR A 652 25.33 12.50 10.20
C THR A 652 24.92 12.05 11.60
N PHE A 653 23.77 11.42 11.75
CA PHE A 653 23.31 10.89 13.03
C PHE A 653 24.29 9.88 13.60
N LYS A 654 24.75 8.94 12.79
CA LYS A 654 25.72 7.93 13.18
C LYS A 654 27.02 8.55 13.68
N ARG A 655 27.58 9.50 12.93
CA ARG A 655 28.81 10.22 13.33
C ARG A 655 28.64 10.95 14.65
N MET A 656 27.53 11.63 14.87
CA MET A 656 27.22 12.32 16.13
C MET A 656 27.19 11.35 17.32
N THR A 657 26.55 10.20 17.13
CA THR A 657 26.43 9.16 18.16
C THR A 657 27.79 8.54 18.50
N GLU A 658 28.61 8.24 17.52
CA GLU A 658 29.96 7.71 17.70
C GLU A 658 30.89 8.72 18.41
N THR A 659 30.81 9.99 18.07
CA THR A 659 31.58 11.06 18.72
C THR A 659 31.18 11.23 20.17
N GLN A 660 29.87 11.18 20.48
CA GLN A 660 29.37 11.27 21.85
C GLN A 660 29.82 10.07 22.68
N SER A 661 29.76 8.86 22.20
CA SER A 661 30.24 7.65 22.87
C SER A 661 31.74 7.73 23.15
N GLY A 662 32.52 8.24 22.21
CA GLY A 662 33.96 8.45 22.38
C GLY A 662 34.27 9.50 23.43
N PHE A 663 33.48 10.55 23.52
CA PHE A 663 33.62 11.60 24.50
C PHE A 663 33.22 11.12 25.92
N ASP A 664 32.12 10.42 26.03
CA ASP A 664 31.63 9.84 27.30
C ASP A 664 32.62 8.80 27.86
N ALA A 665 33.28 8.04 26.98
CA ALA A 665 34.32 7.09 27.39
C ALA A 665 35.61 7.75 27.93
N LEU A 666 35.82 9.04 27.61
CA LEU A 666 36.97 9.80 28.07
C LEU A 666 36.73 10.58 29.40
N LEU A 667 35.49 10.60 29.88
CA LEU A 667 35.13 11.26 31.13
C LEU A 667 35.45 10.36 32.34
N PRO A 668 36.24 10.83 33.33
CA PRO A 668 36.50 10.05 34.54
C PRO A 668 35.20 9.89 35.35
N GLY A 669 34.78 8.68 35.61
CA GLY A 669 33.68 8.39 36.51
C GLY A 669 32.53 7.55 35.96
N HIS A 670 32.52 7.27 34.68
CA HIS A 670 31.48 6.42 34.07
C HIS A 670 31.82 4.92 34.00
N ALA A 671 33.01 4.52 34.43
CA ALA A 671 33.46 3.13 34.42
C ALA A 671 32.81 2.22 35.47
N GLU A 672 32.12 2.78 36.47
CA GLU A 672 31.59 2.00 37.59
C GLU A 672 30.04 1.83 37.62
N SER A 673 29.28 2.46 36.70
CA SER A 673 27.82 2.36 36.73
C SER A 673 27.22 1.29 35.82
N HIS A 674 28.02 0.55 35.09
CA HIS A 674 27.54 -0.51 34.18
C HIS A 674 27.53 -1.91 34.77
N ALA A 675 27.80 -2.07 36.08
CA ALA A 675 27.87 -3.38 36.72
C ALA A 675 26.63 -3.77 37.53
N SER A 676 25.56 -3.00 37.55
CA SER A 676 24.35 -3.40 38.26
C SER A 676 23.08 -2.74 37.77
N THR A 677 22.61 -3.11 36.64
CA THR A 677 21.20 -3.24 36.28
C THR A 677 21.15 -3.88 34.90
N SER A 678 21.20 -5.18 34.90
CA SER A 678 20.57 -5.89 33.79
C SER A 678 19.09 -5.59 33.92
N PRO A 679 18.45 -4.93 32.97
CA PRO A 679 17.02 -5.02 32.88
C PRO A 679 16.74 -6.50 32.65
N SER A 680 15.84 -7.05 33.43
CA SER A 680 15.30 -8.39 33.23
C SER A 680 14.91 -8.44 31.74
N GLY A 681 15.80 -9.00 30.95
CA GLY A 681 15.62 -9.07 29.51
C GLY A 681 14.42 -9.91 29.21
N SER A 682 13.48 -9.36 28.53
CA SER A 682 12.57 -10.16 27.76
C SER A 682 13.41 -10.90 26.74
N HIS A 683 13.58 -12.19 26.97
CA HIS A 683 14.24 -13.08 26.01
C HIS A 683 13.39 -13.18 24.74
N TYR A 684 13.75 -12.43 23.74
CA TYR A 684 13.05 -12.39 22.46
C TYR A 684 13.70 -13.19 21.36
N LEU A 685 14.82 -13.80 21.65
CA LEU A 685 15.46 -14.68 20.69
C LEU A 685 15.90 -15.92 21.46
N GLY A 686 15.18 -17.00 21.23
CA GLY A 686 15.72 -18.29 21.57
C GLY A 686 17.05 -18.44 20.84
N THR A 687 18.11 -18.54 21.58
CA THR A 687 19.37 -19.03 21.04
C THR A 687 19.13 -20.34 20.32
N PRO A 688 19.70 -20.54 19.14
CA PRO A 688 19.67 -21.84 18.49
C PRO A 688 20.41 -22.82 19.42
N GLY A 689 19.65 -23.66 20.10
CA GLY A 689 20.24 -24.78 20.79
C GLY A 689 20.85 -25.72 19.76
N SER A 690 22.14 -25.96 19.88
CA SER A 690 22.80 -27.01 19.13
C SER A 690 22.26 -28.35 19.59
N SER A 691 21.24 -28.86 18.95
CA SER A 691 20.88 -30.25 19.02
C SER A 691 20.15 -30.68 17.76
N ASP A 692 20.68 -31.67 17.18
CA ASP A 692 20.31 -32.40 16.00
C ASP A 692 18.95 -33.13 16.22
N SER A 693 17.86 -32.38 16.30
CA SER A 693 16.50 -32.92 16.22
C SER A 693 15.57 -31.87 15.65
N GLY A 694 15.13 -32.11 14.44
CA GLY A 694 14.37 -31.20 13.60
C GLY A 694 12.96 -30.85 14.08
N HIS A 695 12.77 -30.61 15.36
CA HIS A 695 11.44 -30.27 15.91
C HIS A 695 11.33 -28.91 16.59
N ASN A 696 12.42 -28.19 16.81
CA ASN A 696 12.34 -26.96 17.62
C ASN A 696 12.37 -25.65 16.84
N ASP A 697 12.64 -25.68 15.55
CA ASP A 697 12.86 -24.42 14.79
C ASP A 697 11.57 -23.66 14.46
N VAL A 698 10.44 -24.35 14.49
CA VAL A 698 9.14 -23.72 14.16
C VAL A 698 8.57 -22.91 15.33
N HIS A 699 9.00 -23.18 16.54
CA HIS A 699 8.40 -22.58 17.74
C HIS A 699 8.82 -21.15 18.03
N LEU A 700 9.91 -20.69 17.47
CA LEU A 700 10.52 -19.45 17.95
C LEU A 700 10.10 -18.22 17.20
N ALA A 701 9.74 -18.39 15.97
CA ALA A 701 9.52 -17.24 15.15
C ALA A 701 8.10 -16.72 15.14
N ALA A 702 7.16 -17.55 15.51
CA ALA A 702 5.78 -17.26 15.17
C ALA A 702 4.99 -16.55 16.27
N GLY A 703 5.55 -16.43 17.48
CA GLY A 703 4.72 -16.06 18.62
C GLY A 703 4.77 -14.64 19.08
N LYS A 704 5.82 -13.92 18.82
CA LYS A 704 6.07 -12.74 19.62
C LYS A 704 6.53 -11.46 18.94
N PRO A 705 6.69 -11.36 17.65
CA PRO A 705 6.96 -10.04 17.04
C PRO A 705 5.80 -9.08 17.23
N THR A 706 4.60 -9.60 17.43
CA THR A 706 3.39 -8.79 17.59
C THR A 706 3.30 -8.10 18.96
N VAL A 707 3.98 -8.59 19.95
CA VAL A 707 3.95 -8.00 21.30
C VAL A 707 4.88 -6.78 21.42
N PHE A 708 5.79 -6.61 20.48
CA PHE A 708 6.74 -5.51 20.49
C PHE A 708 6.11 -4.13 20.40
N VAL A 709 4.95 -4.05 19.87
CA VAL A 709 4.34 -2.79 19.49
C VAL A 709 3.39 -2.28 20.56
N LYS A 710 3.35 -2.94 21.71
CA LYS A 710 2.42 -2.57 22.76
C LYS A 710 2.91 -1.41 23.60
N ALA A 711 2.22 -0.33 23.51
CA ALA A 711 2.04 0.70 24.54
C ALA A 711 3.14 1.76 24.73
N GLN A 712 4.40 1.55 24.41
CA GLN A 712 5.42 2.54 24.79
C GLN A 712 5.47 3.78 23.90
N VAL A 713 4.88 3.76 22.72
CA VAL A 713 4.99 4.88 21.78
C VAL A 713 3.76 5.76 21.74
N VAL A 714 2.59 5.23 22.06
CA VAL A 714 1.40 6.07 22.23
C VAL A 714 1.61 7.04 23.38
N ASP A 715 2.23 6.57 24.46
CA ASP A 715 2.57 7.42 25.61
C ASP A 715 3.67 8.44 25.32
N HIS A 716 4.63 8.13 24.42
CA HIS A 716 5.70 9.07 24.11
C HIS A 716 5.30 10.14 23.07
N LEU A 717 4.33 9.88 22.22
CA LEU A 717 3.74 10.92 21.37
C LEU A 717 2.89 11.90 22.19
N HIS A 718 2.33 11.44 23.31
CA HIS A 718 1.62 12.30 24.27
C HIS A 718 2.55 13.00 25.28
N THR A 719 3.66 12.39 25.66
CA THR A 719 4.55 12.92 26.70
C THR A 719 5.49 14.04 26.24
N VAL A 720 5.62 14.30 24.97
CA VAL A 720 6.32 15.52 24.51
C VAL A 720 5.49 16.78 24.72
N ASN A 721 4.19 16.65 25.00
CA ASN A 721 3.27 17.76 25.31
C ASN A 721 2.88 17.86 26.79
N GLU A 722 3.31 16.95 27.67
CA GLU A 722 2.98 16.95 29.10
C GLU A 722 4.05 17.61 29.98
N GLY A 723 4.62 18.68 29.55
CA GLY A 723 5.45 19.51 30.38
C GLY A 723 4.90 20.92 30.51
N ASP A 724 3.71 21.07 31.07
CA ASP A 724 3.27 22.18 31.90
C ASP A 724 1.75 22.11 32.09
N ASP A 725 1.38 21.65 33.29
CA ASP A 725 0.06 21.87 33.85
C ASP A 725 -0.12 23.38 34.12
N ASN A 726 -0.89 24.04 33.29
CA ASN A 726 -1.77 25.13 33.74
C ASN A 726 -2.76 25.51 32.62
N GLU A 727 -4.03 25.37 32.96
CA GLU A 727 -5.21 25.95 32.32
C GLU A 727 -4.98 26.72 31.03
N GLN A 728 -4.94 26.01 29.91
CA GLN A 728 -5.15 26.61 28.61
C GLN A 728 -6.28 25.87 27.92
N GLN A 729 -7.39 26.60 27.76
CA GLN A 729 -8.44 26.20 26.85
C GLN A 729 -7.81 26.06 25.47
N HIS A 730 -7.38 24.84 25.15
CA HIS A 730 -7.06 24.49 23.78
C HIS A 730 -8.33 24.68 22.96
N VAL A 731 -8.29 25.60 22.01
CA VAL A 731 -9.19 25.52 20.88
C VAL A 731 -8.68 24.36 20.03
N THR A 732 -8.88 23.17 20.54
CA THR A 732 -8.90 21.97 19.72
C THR A 732 -10.00 22.21 18.70
N MET A 733 -9.67 22.24 17.42
CA MET A 733 -10.68 21.91 16.44
C MET A 733 -11.15 20.51 16.78
N GLU A 734 -12.26 20.40 17.50
CA GLU A 734 -12.96 19.14 17.62
C GLU A 734 -13.34 18.72 16.22
N VAL A 735 -12.59 17.80 15.68
CA VAL A 735 -13.08 17.01 14.56
C VAL A 735 -14.29 16.27 15.13
N PRO A 736 -15.49 16.51 14.61
CA PRO A 736 -16.68 15.85 15.14
C PRO A 736 -16.43 14.35 15.10
N ARG A 737 -16.60 13.65 16.21
CA ARG A 737 -16.49 12.18 16.33
C ARG A 737 -17.53 11.43 15.47
N HIS A 738 -18.42 12.16 14.84
CA HIS A 738 -19.39 11.67 13.87
C HIS A 738 -19.24 12.51 12.60
N GLN A 739 -18.35 12.06 11.71
CA GLN A 739 -18.54 12.41 10.32
C GLN A 739 -19.76 11.62 9.84
N GLU A 740 -20.91 12.27 9.79
CA GLU A 740 -21.88 11.93 8.77
C GLU A 740 -21.14 11.98 7.45
N ALA A 741 -21.24 10.89 6.68
CA ALA A 741 -20.67 10.81 5.34
C ALA A 741 -21.00 12.11 4.60
N MET A 742 -20.00 12.73 3.99
CA MET A 742 -20.19 13.90 3.15
C MET A 742 -21.38 13.65 2.24
N LYS A 743 -22.33 14.57 2.20
CA LYS A 743 -23.51 14.43 1.35
C LYS A 743 -23.05 14.25 -0.08
N SER A 744 -23.72 13.36 -0.79
CA SER A 744 -23.41 12.96 -2.17
C SER A 744 -23.18 14.13 -3.15
N GLU A 745 -23.74 15.29 -2.87
CA GLU A 745 -23.58 16.51 -3.67
C GLU A 745 -22.19 17.16 -3.57
N GLU A 746 -21.45 16.95 -2.49
CA GLU A 746 -20.07 17.49 -2.36
C GLU A 746 -19.05 16.63 -3.11
N TRP A 747 -19.30 15.35 -3.26
CA TRP A 747 -18.47 14.46 -4.08
C TRP A 747 -18.65 14.73 -5.59
N VAL A 748 -19.88 15.01 -6.01
CA VAL A 748 -20.17 15.37 -7.40
C VAL A 748 -19.47 16.66 -7.81
N LYS A 749 -19.37 17.66 -6.94
CA LYS A 749 -18.66 18.90 -7.23
C LYS A 749 -17.14 18.77 -7.30
N LEU A 750 -16.57 17.80 -6.55
CA LEU A 750 -15.15 17.49 -6.65
C LEU A 750 -14.85 16.73 -7.96
N ASP A 751 -15.74 15.85 -8.37
CA ASP A 751 -15.61 15.08 -9.61
C ASP A 751 -15.75 15.98 -10.86
N GLU A 752 -16.70 16.91 -10.88
CA GLU A 752 -16.86 17.88 -11.97
C GLU A 752 -15.62 18.80 -12.13
N SER A 753 -14.91 19.10 -11.06
CA SER A 753 -13.66 19.87 -11.14
C SER A 753 -12.49 19.05 -11.67
N PHE A 754 -12.51 17.73 -11.49
CA PHE A 754 -11.50 16.82 -12.02
C PHE A 754 -11.75 16.50 -13.50
N GLU A 755 -13.01 16.31 -13.92
CA GLU A 755 -13.35 16.09 -15.33
C GLU A 755 -13.01 17.31 -16.21
N GLN A 756 -13.23 18.52 -15.70
CA GLN A 756 -12.87 19.75 -16.43
C GLN A 756 -11.35 19.91 -16.58
N ASN A 757 -10.55 19.46 -15.63
CA ASN A 757 -9.11 19.50 -15.74
C ASN A 757 -8.56 18.41 -16.69
N ASP A 758 -9.18 17.25 -16.73
CA ASP A 758 -8.78 16.17 -17.66
C ASP A 758 -9.16 16.52 -19.11
N GLU A 759 -10.31 17.16 -19.33
CA GLU A 759 -10.70 17.66 -20.65
C GLU A 759 -9.78 18.81 -21.13
N GLN A 760 -9.35 19.69 -20.25
CA GLN A 760 -8.39 20.73 -20.60
C GLN A 760 -7.00 20.15 -20.90
N HIS A 761 -6.61 19.09 -20.22
CA HIS A 761 -5.34 18.39 -20.48
C HIS A 761 -5.38 17.61 -21.80
N ARG A 762 -6.51 16.99 -22.15
CA ARG A 762 -6.73 16.34 -23.44
C ARG A 762 -6.73 17.35 -24.58
N GLN A 763 -7.42 18.47 -24.43
CA GLN A 763 -7.44 19.53 -25.44
C GLN A 763 -6.07 20.22 -25.64
N HIS A 764 -5.23 20.26 -24.60
CA HIS A 764 -3.86 20.79 -24.72
C HIS A 764 -2.92 19.79 -25.40
N LYS A 765 -3.10 18.49 -25.23
CA LYS A 765 -2.36 17.45 -25.96
C LYS A 765 -2.74 17.42 -27.43
N ASP A 766 -4.01 17.56 -27.76
CA ASP A 766 -4.49 17.58 -29.14
C ASP A 766 -4.04 18.84 -29.89
N ARG A 767 -3.90 19.99 -29.22
CA ARG A 767 -3.35 21.20 -29.82
C ARG A 767 -1.85 21.11 -30.15
N HIS A 768 -1.08 20.35 -29.37
CA HIS A 768 0.33 20.14 -29.65
C HIS A 768 0.58 19.11 -30.77
N HIS A 769 -0.35 18.18 -31.00
CA HIS A 769 -0.27 17.26 -32.14
C HIS A 769 -0.70 17.85 -33.47
N HIS A 770 -1.53 18.91 -33.48
CA HIS A 770 -1.94 19.58 -34.73
C HIS A 770 -0.96 20.65 -35.25
N HIS A 771 0.04 21.04 -34.48
CA HIS A 771 1.05 22.00 -34.94
C HIS A 771 2.34 21.38 -35.49
N GLY A 772 2.43 20.05 -35.57
CA GLY A 772 3.60 19.32 -36.09
C GLY A 772 3.55 18.91 -37.56
N HIS A 773 2.44 19.16 -38.29
CA HIS A 773 2.27 18.71 -39.68
C HIS A 773 1.94 19.81 -40.69
N HIS A 774 2.61 20.94 -40.61
CA HIS A 774 2.64 21.86 -41.73
C HIS A 774 4.03 22.50 -41.82
N HIS A 775 4.96 21.83 -42.54
CA HIS A 775 5.96 22.46 -43.38
C HIS A 775 6.86 21.39 -44.00
N SER A 776 6.48 20.94 -45.19
CA SER A 776 7.41 20.69 -46.29
C SER A 776 6.66 20.15 -47.51
N SER A 777 6.12 21.04 -48.27
CA SER A 777 5.93 20.81 -49.71
C SER A 777 6.04 22.16 -50.42
N VAL A 778 7.20 22.51 -50.87
CA VAL A 778 7.39 23.41 -52.00
C VAL A 778 8.72 23.06 -52.67
N ASN A 779 8.56 22.52 -53.85
CA ASN A 779 9.29 22.77 -55.09
C ASN A 779 10.81 22.60 -55.21
N GLY A 780 11.15 21.86 -56.24
CA GLY A 780 12.24 22.19 -57.11
C GLY A 780 12.54 21.11 -58.12
N GLY A 781 11.98 21.23 -59.29
CA GLY A 781 12.35 20.44 -60.46
C GLY A 781 13.68 20.93 -61.10
N HIS A 782 14.19 20.06 -61.98
CA HIS A 782 15.32 20.20 -62.92
C HIS A 782 16.72 19.88 -62.33
N GLU A 783 17.35 18.81 -62.68
CA GLU A 783 17.73 18.03 -63.85
C GLU A 783 18.01 16.59 -63.48
#